data_cfe26164c098acc6e3bbf646c17fa754
#
_entry.id   cfe26164c098acc6e3bbf646c17fa754
#
_cell.length_a   1.000
_cell.length_b   1.000
_cell.length_c   1.000
_cell.angle_alpha   90.00
_cell.angle_beta   90.00
_cell.angle_gamma   90.00
#
_symmetry.space_group_name_H-M   'P 1'
#
loop_
_entity.id
_entity.type
_entity.pdbx_description
1 polymer ?
#
loop_
_entity_poly.entity_id
_entity_poly.type
_entity_poly.pdbx_seq_one_letter_code
_entity_poly.pdbx_strand_id
1 'polypeptide(L)'
;MKRILFFLALAALCAVSCKDSGEEVIQPVDVFEFKASLPQIKGYDMFWQDGDVVSAGTNNSSTPLANVPPTSRTASFHFSKALSNGAVVRFPESNNPNGLTLPALQTSADGKCKADAMPLYGTVSLNGDSEPSVDLKCLMAILKFSVKGEASLVKARLESLAGEPLNGVFSLSKTGALTNKSKLEGYTEVTFSQPLVLGTSAPTDIYMTVPPAVYEKGFTLKLYDGEDNYMMVKFGENGCNLAAQSITEIRLNYAGGNLLITEPGGDFGDGTVTDLDQGPIFGEYSAQGKVMYDDGQPAVGVKVSDGFTVVQTDDKGKYAFKANGLDVRYIYISMPADAVITKNADTCPDFYHKYEVSRYIYDFTLKRQPVENEFAFFAFADPQTHYQKRDTQTMPDTDRFGNESMPAINAEIAKQTLPCYGVCLGDITYSEGSRDSTPSMKIIRGHIGRINMPVFNAMGNHDYTYYKTDATVSTQTSSSTINLLSQRSFEDVFGPINFSFDRGKVHFVCMKDIYYNSTSKWDAGDYTGGFTDAEYNWLVQDLEMTPKDMKVVLCVHIPISTSSGKNIANVKSLLKKFTDSIVFSGHTHYQRTVYEGGRLYEQIHSAVCGQWWWSKIEGDGCPNGYTIHYFNGTDIKDSYFIGVNDKMNTRDYQMRIYKGNLLSGGKYAKFQSPYSANEYLINVFNGDEKWEVKVYENGVYAGQASLLPAAKSNVTAGSSGAVHNLAAGTSQDWWAIGYHIGYCKRGTSGTSYQTANYHMWKWIAKDPSAKISVEATDPYGNTYTCDEAVTDGQNYPEYIKIRLSIF
;
A
#
# COMPACT_ATOMS: atom_id res chain seq x y z
N MET A 1 -30.39 -45.37 31.09
CA MET A 1 -30.68 -45.55 32.54
C MET A 1 -29.42 -45.96 33.27
N LYS A 2 -28.99 -45.09 34.20
CA LYS A 2 -28.13 -45.38 35.36
C LYS A 2 -26.80 -46.14 35.13
N ARG A 3 -25.64 -45.46 35.28
CA ARG A 3 -24.97 -45.33 36.58
C ARG A 3 -23.74 -44.46 36.43
N ILE A 4 -23.70 -43.38 37.18
CA ILE A 4 -22.53 -42.61 37.52
C ILE A 4 -21.90 -43.32 38.70
N LEU A 5 -20.65 -43.76 38.63
CA LEU A 5 -19.87 -44.20 39.77
C LEU A 5 -18.89 -43.14 40.20
N PHE A 6 -19.00 -42.74 41.44
CA PHE A 6 -18.09 -41.88 42.18
C PHE A 6 -16.82 -42.65 42.56
N PHE A 7 -15.65 -41.98 42.42
CA PHE A 7 -14.47 -42.31 43.22
C PHE A 7 -14.06 -41.09 44.03
N LEU A 8 -14.12 -41.23 45.35
CA LEU A 8 -13.58 -40.30 46.33
C LEU A 8 -12.09 -40.58 46.54
N ALA A 9 -11.28 -39.58 46.39
CA ALA A 9 -9.90 -39.59 46.89
C ALA A 9 -9.80 -38.73 48.15
N LEU A 10 -9.31 -39.36 49.18
CA LEU A 10 -9.20 -38.92 50.59
C LEU A 10 -8.05 -37.89 50.70
N ALA A 11 -8.31 -36.66 51.15
CA ALA A 11 -7.28 -35.78 51.66
C ALA A 11 -7.47 -35.58 53.16
N ALA A 12 -6.43 -35.85 53.90
CA ALA A 12 -6.41 -35.83 55.33
C ALA A 12 -6.37 -34.43 55.91
N LEU A 13 -7.13 -34.29 57.02
CA LEU A 13 -7.25 -33.12 57.86
C LEU A 13 -5.95 -32.66 58.54
N CYS A 14 -5.82 -31.33 58.69
CA CYS A 14 -5.33 -30.71 59.91
C CYS A 14 -6.29 -29.60 60.31
N ALA A 15 -6.99 -29.83 61.46
CA ALA A 15 -7.85 -28.85 62.06
C ALA A 15 -7.07 -27.93 62.99
N VAL A 16 -7.27 -26.60 62.83
CA VAL A 16 -7.15 -25.66 63.96
C VAL A 16 -8.32 -24.71 63.89
N SER A 17 -9.04 -24.67 64.98
CA SER A 17 -10.24 -23.89 65.33
C SER A 17 -9.96 -22.40 65.45
N CYS A 18 -10.82 -21.53 64.84
CA CYS A 18 -11.36 -20.34 65.49
C CYS A 18 -12.47 -19.71 64.63
N LYS A 19 -13.62 -19.57 65.27
CA LYS A 19 -14.85 -18.79 65.19
C LYS A 19 -15.14 -17.82 64.04
N ASP A 20 -16.35 -18.02 63.50
CA ASP A 20 -17.39 -17.07 63.05
C ASP A 20 -17.04 -15.92 62.05
N SER A 21 -17.39 -16.18 60.80
CA SER A 21 -18.11 -15.25 59.91
C SER A 21 -18.58 -16.05 58.71
N GLY A 22 -19.87 -15.92 58.32
CA GLY A 22 -20.57 -16.74 57.31
C GLY A 22 -19.80 -17.05 56.04
N GLU A 23 -19.42 -18.28 55.88
CA GLU A 23 -18.89 -18.84 54.65
C GLU A 23 -20.03 -19.39 53.79
N GLU A 24 -20.21 -18.84 52.60
CA GLU A 24 -20.88 -19.52 51.52
C GLU A 24 -20.19 -20.87 51.29
N VAL A 25 -20.88 -21.96 51.51
CA VAL A 25 -20.40 -23.32 51.17
C VAL A 25 -20.33 -23.40 49.67
N ILE A 26 -19.14 -23.21 49.13
CA ILE A 26 -18.84 -23.48 47.71
C ILE A 26 -19.01 -24.99 47.55
N GLN A 27 -20.09 -25.41 46.87
CA GLN A 27 -20.27 -26.81 46.46
C GLN A 27 -19.08 -27.18 45.55
N PRO A 28 -18.49 -28.40 45.71
CA PRO A 28 -17.42 -28.84 44.81
C PRO A 28 -17.98 -28.88 43.39
N VAL A 29 -17.37 -28.14 42.50
CA VAL A 29 -17.64 -28.21 41.06
C VAL A 29 -17.25 -29.62 40.64
N ASP A 30 -18.19 -30.39 40.06
CA ASP A 30 -17.91 -31.68 39.46
C ASP A 30 -16.87 -31.48 38.32
N VAL A 31 -15.62 -31.85 38.57
CA VAL A 31 -14.52 -31.74 37.64
C VAL A 31 -14.52 -33.00 36.78
N PHE A 32 -14.68 -32.83 35.46
CA PHE A 32 -14.57 -33.94 34.53
C PHE A 32 -13.08 -34.14 34.16
N GLU A 33 -12.56 -35.34 34.44
CA GLU A 33 -11.18 -35.73 34.15
C GLU A 33 -11.11 -36.72 33.00
N PHE A 34 -10.11 -36.55 32.11
CA PHE A 34 -9.77 -37.56 31.12
C PHE A 34 -8.27 -37.56 30.86
N LYS A 35 -7.77 -38.70 30.35
CA LYS A 35 -6.36 -38.84 29.92
C LYS A 35 -6.19 -38.54 28.44
N ALA A 36 -5.27 -37.64 28.09
CA ALA A 36 -4.87 -37.40 26.72
C ALA A 36 -3.46 -37.96 26.44
N SER A 37 -3.34 -38.67 25.33
CA SER A 37 -2.08 -39.21 24.84
C SER A 37 -1.61 -38.46 23.60
N LEU A 38 -0.34 -38.04 23.58
CA LEU A 38 0.32 -37.44 22.41
C LEU A 38 0.60 -38.48 21.31
N PRO A 39 0.54 -38.10 20.04
CA PRO A 39 0.82 -39.01 18.93
C PRO A 39 2.27 -39.51 18.96
N GLN A 40 2.49 -40.74 18.51
CA GLN A 40 3.84 -41.26 18.27
C GLN A 40 4.21 -40.93 16.82
N ILE A 41 5.14 -40.00 16.65
CA ILE A 41 5.71 -39.66 15.33
C ILE A 41 7.14 -40.16 15.32
N LYS A 42 7.46 -41.08 14.41
CA LYS A 42 8.80 -41.63 14.33
C LYS A 42 9.81 -40.55 14.02
N GLY A 43 10.77 -40.33 14.92
CA GLY A 43 11.82 -39.33 14.77
C GLY A 43 11.46 -37.94 15.30
N TYR A 44 10.29 -37.77 15.94
CA TYR A 44 9.90 -36.53 16.59
C TYR A 44 9.22 -36.80 17.93
N ASP A 45 9.91 -36.47 19.02
CA ASP A 45 9.39 -36.69 20.37
C ASP A 45 8.61 -35.46 20.83
N MET A 46 7.39 -35.70 21.30
CA MET A 46 6.51 -34.74 21.93
C MET A 46 6.21 -35.15 23.35
N PHE A 47 6.27 -34.20 24.25
CA PHE A 47 5.97 -34.41 25.68
C PHE A 47 5.07 -33.29 26.18
N TRP A 48 4.15 -33.61 27.07
CA TRP A 48 3.35 -32.66 27.80
C TRP A 48 4.24 -31.80 28.71
N GLN A 49 3.86 -30.53 28.85
CA GLN A 49 4.59 -29.56 29.67
C GLN A 49 3.63 -28.87 30.66
N ASP A 50 4.21 -28.36 31.72
CA ASP A 50 3.46 -27.49 32.64
C ASP A 50 2.92 -26.27 31.88
N GLY A 51 1.66 -25.94 32.12
CA GLY A 51 0.96 -24.85 31.43
C GLY A 51 0.19 -25.29 30.19
N ASP A 52 0.37 -26.53 29.67
CA ASP A 52 -0.39 -27.00 28.53
C ASP A 52 -1.90 -27.06 28.84
N VAL A 53 -2.70 -26.58 27.86
CA VAL A 53 -4.16 -26.51 27.95
C VAL A 53 -4.76 -27.13 26.69
N VAL A 54 -5.78 -27.95 26.86
CA VAL A 54 -6.58 -28.51 25.78
C VAL A 54 -7.98 -27.91 25.79
N SER A 55 -8.63 -27.81 24.64
CA SER A 55 -10.02 -27.33 24.54
C SER A 55 -10.94 -28.35 23.91
N ALA A 56 -12.23 -28.32 24.31
CA ALA A 56 -13.29 -29.16 23.78
C ALA A 56 -14.53 -28.31 23.47
N GLY A 57 -14.82 -28.07 22.21
CA GLY A 57 -15.92 -27.20 21.79
C GLY A 57 -15.59 -25.70 21.94
N THR A 58 -16.63 -24.88 22.12
CA THR A 58 -16.49 -23.42 22.25
C THR A 58 -16.43 -23.03 23.72
N ASN A 59 -15.43 -22.23 24.13
CA ASN A 59 -15.26 -21.75 25.50
C ASN A 59 -15.28 -22.84 26.58
N ASN A 60 -14.69 -23.98 26.27
CA ASN A 60 -14.53 -25.10 27.23
C ASN A 60 -13.08 -25.60 27.12
N SER A 61 -12.22 -25.05 27.96
CA SER A 61 -10.79 -25.39 28.04
C SER A 61 -10.52 -26.10 29.38
N SER A 62 -9.51 -26.94 29.40
CA SER A 62 -9.02 -27.57 30.62
C SER A 62 -8.34 -26.55 31.53
N THR A 63 -8.13 -26.90 32.78
CA THR A 63 -7.13 -26.23 33.60
C THR A 63 -5.74 -26.50 33.01
N PRO A 64 -4.77 -25.57 33.17
CA PRO A 64 -3.39 -25.79 32.76
C PRO A 64 -2.79 -27.00 33.51
N LEU A 65 -1.96 -27.77 32.80
CA LEU A 65 -1.20 -28.86 33.45
C LEU A 65 -0.19 -28.30 34.46
N ALA A 66 0.07 -29.07 35.50
CA ALA A 66 1.09 -28.75 36.51
C ALA A 66 1.81 -30.01 36.97
N ASN A 67 3.10 -29.88 37.27
CA ASN A 67 3.97 -30.98 37.71
C ASN A 67 4.06 -32.15 36.72
N VAL A 68 4.11 -31.82 35.42
CA VAL A 68 4.20 -32.85 34.36
C VAL A 68 5.61 -33.42 34.33
N PRO A 69 5.79 -34.75 34.39
CA PRO A 69 7.12 -35.34 34.18
C PRO A 69 7.71 -34.95 32.81
N PRO A 70 9.02 -34.62 32.71
CA PRO A 70 9.63 -34.09 31.50
C PRO A 70 9.50 -34.95 30.23
N THR A 71 9.24 -36.25 30.38
CA THR A 71 9.09 -37.18 29.24
C THR A 71 7.68 -37.78 29.19
N SER A 72 6.68 -37.13 29.80
CA SER A 72 5.32 -37.67 29.82
C SER A 72 4.63 -37.47 28.47
N ARG A 73 4.15 -38.54 27.90
CA ARG A 73 3.33 -38.55 26.69
C ARG A 73 1.84 -38.64 26.99
N THR A 74 1.47 -38.90 28.23
CA THR A 74 0.10 -38.96 28.67
C THR A 74 -0.07 -38.04 29.88
N ALA A 75 -1.15 -37.27 29.88
CA ALA A 75 -1.49 -36.37 30.99
C ALA A 75 -2.99 -36.38 31.27
N SER A 76 -3.37 -36.13 32.52
CA SER A 76 -4.77 -35.93 32.95
C SER A 76 -5.16 -34.48 32.83
N PHE A 77 -6.27 -34.22 32.14
CA PHE A 77 -6.83 -32.90 31.95
C PHE A 77 -8.17 -32.76 32.65
N HIS A 78 -8.40 -31.65 33.31
CA HIS A 78 -9.58 -31.35 34.09
C HIS A 78 -10.43 -30.27 33.45
N PHE A 79 -11.71 -30.54 33.24
CA PHE A 79 -12.70 -29.61 32.71
C PHE A 79 -13.78 -29.29 33.74
N SER A 80 -14.25 -28.04 33.72
CA SER A 80 -15.40 -27.63 34.56
C SER A 80 -16.74 -28.16 34.03
N LYS A 81 -16.78 -28.73 32.84
CA LYS A 81 -17.98 -29.33 32.23
C LYS A 81 -17.67 -30.71 31.69
N ALA A 82 -18.55 -31.68 31.96
CA ALA A 82 -18.41 -33.02 31.40
C ALA A 82 -18.43 -33.01 29.87
N LEU A 83 -17.57 -33.82 29.26
CA LEU A 83 -17.51 -34.00 27.83
C LEU A 83 -18.36 -35.20 27.40
N SER A 84 -19.00 -35.11 26.24
CA SER A 84 -19.72 -36.22 25.64
C SER A 84 -18.80 -37.17 24.90
N ASN A 85 -19.22 -38.41 24.78
CA ASN A 85 -18.53 -39.38 23.91
C ASN A 85 -18.47 -38.85 22.49
N GLY A 86 -17.29 -38.89 21.87
CA GLY A 86 -17.02 -38.32 20.55
C GLY A 86 -16.83 -36.78 20.53
N ALA A 87 -16.78 -36.12 21.71
CA ALA A 87 -16.41 -34.70 21.77
C ALA A 87 -14.99 -34.49 21.21
N VAL A 88 -14.81 -33.52 20.37
CA VAL A 88 -13.49 -33.18 19.78
C VAL A 88 -12.67 -32.41 20.77
N VAL A 89 -11.49 -32.91 21.11
CA VAL A 89 -10.47 -32.26 21.92
C VAL A 89 -9.33 -31.77 21.01
N ARG A 90 -8.76 -30.62 21.35
CA ARG A 90 -7.71 -29.96 20.59
C ARG A 90 -6.59 -29.47 21.49
N PHE A 91 -5.40 -29.48 20.91
CA PHE A 91 -4.20 -28.90 21.47
C PHE A 91 -3.43 -28.17 20.35
N PRO A 92 -2.92 -26.93 20.55
CA PRO A 92 -3.22 -26.04 21.68
C PRO A 92 -4.70 -25.68 21.78
N GLU A 93 -5.10 -25.08 22.90
CA GLU A 93 -6.48 -24.65 23.08
C GLU A 93 -6.97 -23.72 21.96
N SER A 94 -8.23 -23.86 21.59
CA SER A 94 -8.84 -23.05 20.54
C SER A 94 -10.32 -22.79 20.84
N ASN A 95 -10.72 -21.54 20.77
CA ASN A 95 -12.13 -21.14 20.92
C ASN A 95 -12.98 -21.39 19.66
N ASN A 96 -12.36 -21.78 18.56
CA ASN A 96 -13.06 -22.10 17.32
C ASN A 96 -13.25 -23.63 17.15
N PRO A 97 -14.44 -24.17 17.37
CA PRO A 97 -14.66 -25.62 17.35
C PRO A 97 -14.51 -26.26 15.97
N ASN A 98 -14.55 -25.46 14.89
CA ASN A 98 -14.50 -25.96 13.50
C ASN A 98 -13.35 -25.32 12.69
N GLY A 99 -12.42 -24.63 13.31
CA GLY A 99 -11.31 -23.94 12.65
C GLY A 99 -9.98 -24.23 13.34
N LEU A 100 -8.94 -24.15 12.55
CA LEU A 100 -7.55 -24.25 12.97
C LEU A 100 -6.81 -23.09 12.36
N THR A 101 -6.04 -22.36 13.15
CA THR A 101 -5.12 -21.34 12.63
C THR A 101 -3.71 -21.91 12.68
N LEU A 102 -3.08 -22.02 11.52
CA LEU A 102 -1.66 -22.33 11.43
C LEU A 102 -0.92 -21.00 11.23
N PRO A 103 -0.04 -20.62 12.17
CA PRO A 103 0.65 -19.34 12.06
C PRO A 103 1.66 -19.34 10.91
N ALA A 104 1.79 -18.20 10.22
CA ALA A 104 2.86 -18.00 9.23
C ALA A 104 4.23 -18.00 9.89
N LEU A 105 4.32 -17.40 11.07
CA LEU A 105 5.52 -17.41 11.91
C LEU A 105 5.43 -18.49 12.96
N GLN A 106 6.22 -19.55 12.77
CA GLN A 106 6.41 -20.63 13.73
C GLN A 106 7.62 -20.32 14.61
N THR A 107 7.47 -20.42 15.92
CA THR A 107 8.62 -20.26 16.82
C THR A 107 9.27 -21.60 17.12
N SER A 108 10.59 -21.60 17.24
CA SER A 108 11.36 -22.81 17.52
C SER A 108 12.23 -22.64 18.75
N ALA A 109 12.29 -23.70 19.55
CA ALA A 109 13.32 -23.85 20.56
C ALA A 109 14.14 -25.11 20.22
N ASP A 110 15.46 -24.98 20.22
CA ASP A 110 16.38 -26.08 19.89
C ASP A 110 16.09 -26.75 18.54
N GLY A 111 15.67 -25.95 17.54
CA GLY A 111 15.33 -26.41 16.19
C GLY A 111 13.96 -27.08 16.05
N LYS A 112 13.21 -27.34 17.13
CA LYS A 112 11.90 -27.99 17.11
C LYS A 112 10.75 -26.96 17.11
N CYS A 113 9.65 -27.27 16.44
CA CYS A 113 8.45 -26.47 16.44
C CYS A 113 7.79 -26.42 17.81
N LYS A 114 7.25 -25.25 18.19
CA LYS A 114 6.38 -25.14 19.36
C LYS A 114 4.97 -25.68 19.08
N ALA A 115 4.22 -25.88 20.13
CA ALA A 115 2.90 -26.49 20.10
C ALA A 115 1.90 -25.79 19.15
N ASP A 116 1.98 -24.47 19.01
CA ASP A 116 1.11 -23.67 18.13
C ASP A 116 1.29 -24.02 16.62
N ALA A 117 2.48 -24.47 16.25
CA ALA A 117 2.78 -24.94 14.90
C ALA A 117 2.46 -26.44 14.70
N MET A 118 2.13 -27.15 15.77
CA MET A 118 1.85 -28.59 15.77
C MET A 118 0.45 -28.91 16.29
N PRO A 119 -0.62 -28.43 15.65
CA PRO A 119 -1.97 -28.64 16.15
C PRO A 119 -2.36 -30.12 16.15
N LEU A 120 -2.89 -30.56 17.29
CA LEU A 120 -3.36 -31.91 17.53
C LEU A 120 -4.88 -31.93 17.70
N TYR A 121 -5.51 -33.02 17.34
CA TYR A 121 -6.91 -33.24 17.64
C TYR A 121 -7.17 -34.74 17.98
N GLY A 122 -8.23 -34.95 18.70
CA GLY A 122 -8.73 -36.30 18.99
C GLY A 122 -10.18 -36.24 19.42
N THR A 123 -10.79 -37.39 19.61
CA THR A 123 -12.16 -37.52 20.08
C THR A 123 -12.21 -38.28 21.39
N VAL A 124 -12.99 -37.76 22.35
CA VAL A 124 -13.19 -38.40 23.63
C VAL A 124 -13.82 -39.77 23.46
N SER A 125 -13.20 -40.77 24.05
CA SER A 125 -13.77 -42.13 24.19
C SER A 125 -14.25 -42.35 25.62
N LEU A 126 -15.54 -42.66 25.77
CA LEU A 126 -16.15 -43.07 27.01
C LEU A 126 -16.55 -44.55 26.89
N ASN A 127 -15.62 -45.48 27.12
CA ASN A 127 -15.83 -46.90 26.95
C ASN A 127 -16.18 -47.53 28.28
N GLY A 128 -17.47 -47.56 28.62
CA GLY A 128 -18.01 -48.31 29.78
C GLY A 128 -17.33 -47.96 31.11
N ASP A 129 -16.65 -48.90 31.73
CA ASP A 129 -15.96 -48.74 33.03
C ASP A 129 -14.50 -48.28 32.92
N SER A 130 -14.05 -47.94 31.70
CA SER A 130 -12.70 -47.40 31.48
C SER A 130 -12.63 -45.90 31.74
N GLU A 131 -11.50 -45.41 32.21
CA GLU A 131 -11.26 -43.98 32.35
C GLU A 131 -11.45 -43.27 30.99
N PRO A 132 -12.11 -42.11 30.93
CA PRO A 132 -12.23 -41.31 29.74
C PRO A 132 -10.85 -41.01 29.14
N SER A 133 -10.70 -41.19 27.83
CA SER A 133 -9.41 -41.00 27.19
C SER A 133 -9.52 -40.36 25.79
N VAL A 134 -8.43 -39.77 25.35
CA VAL A 134 -8.25 -39.18 24.02
C VAL A 134 -6.86 -39.51 23.50
N ASP A 135 -6.80 -40.17 22.36
CA ASP A 135 -5.57 -40.29 21.59
C ASP A 135 -5.52 -39.15 20.57
N LEU A 136 -4.60 -38.21 20.76
CA LEU A 136 -4.43 -37.07 19.89
C LEU A 136 -3.64 -37.46 18.64
N LYS A 137 -4.00 -36.85 17.53
CA LYS A 137 -3.36 -37.01 16.21
C LYS A 137 -2.83 -35.68 15.74
N CYS A 138 -1.61 -35.68 15.18
CA CYS A 138 -1.05 -34.50 14.55
C CYS A 138 -1.73 -34.24 13.20
N LEU A 139 -2.14 -33.02 12.96
CA LEU A 139 -2.80 -32.62 11.71
C LEU A 139 -1.81 -32.19 10.63
N MET A 140 -0.55 -31.99 10.97
CA MET A 140 0.47 -31.45 10.07
C MET A 140 1.40 -32.55 9.54
N ALA A 141 1.98 -32.29 8.38
CA ALA A 141 3.21 -32.89 7.91
C ALA A 141 4.40 -32.15 8.51
N ILE A 142 5.49 -32.82 8.78
CA ILE A 142 6.70 -32.26 9.34
C ILE A 142 7.82 -32.36 8.31
N LEU A 143 8.46 -31.27 7.99
CA LEU A 143 9.69 -31.19 7.25
C LEU A 143 10.85 -31.06 8.23
N LYS A 144 11.84 -31.94 8.12
CA LYS A 144 13.06 -31.92 8.91
C LYS A 144 14.24 -31.61 7.99
N PHE A 145 14.86 -30.46 8.20
CA PHE A 145 16.06 -30.06 7.49
C PHE A 145 17.27 -30.35 8.36
N SER A 146 18.08 -31.31 7.97
CA SER A 146 19.31 -31.68 8.67
C SER A 146 20.49 -31.00 7.98
N VAL A 147 20.94 -29.89 8.55
CA VAL A 147 21.89 -28.95 7.93
C VAL A 147 23.27 -29.07 8.55
N LYS A 148 24.29 -29.38 7.76
CA LYS A 148 25.70 -29.26 8.14
C LYS A 148 26.31 -27.98 7.60
N GLY A 149 27.27 -27.37 8.31
CA GLY A 149 28.00 -26.21 7.84
C GLY A 149 28.52 -25.30 8.94
N GLU A 150 29.00 -24.15 8.55
CA GLU A 150 29.47 -23.09 9.44
C GLU A 150 28.62 -21.84 9.24
N ALA A 151 27.54 -21.72 10.01
CA ALA A 151 26.73 -20.52 10.07
C ALA A 151 25.98 -20.43 11.40
N SER A 152 25.47 -19.26 11.72
CA SER A 152 24.62 -19.02 12.86
C SER A 152 23.30 -18.48 12.33
N LEU A 153 22.28 -19.30 12.28
CA LEU A 153 21.01 -18.99 11.66
C LEU A 153 20.07 -18.28 12.63
N VAL A 154 19.41 -17.25 12.18
CA VAL A 154 18.40 -16.50 12.95
C VAL A 154 16.97 -16.90 12.60
N LYS A 155 16.76 -17.38 11.35
CA LYS A 155 15.44 -17.84 10.90
C LYS A 155 15.57 -18.79 9.69
N ALA A 156 14.51 -19.57 9.47
CA ALA A 156 14.34 -20.38 8.27
C ALA A 156 12.95 -20.09 7.67
N ARG A 157 12.86 -19.95 6.36
CA ARG A 157 11.61 -19.74 5.64
C ARG A 157 11.43 -20.76 4.55
N LEU A 158 10.23 -21.29 4.48
CA LEU A 158 9.78 -22.23 3.47
C LEU A 158 8.70 -21.59 2.60
N GLU A 159 8.80 -21.73 1.30
CA GLU A 159 7.83 -21.16 0.34
C GLU A 159 7.41 -22.26 -0.64
N SER A 160 6.11 -22.38 -0.89
CA SER A 160 5.59 -23.28 -1.93
C SER A 160 5.83 -22.67 -3.32
N LEU A 161 6.34 -23.48 -4.24
CA LEU A 161 6.64 -23.04 -5.61
C LEU A 161 5.42 -22.93 -6.53
N ALA A 162 4.31 -23.60 -6.21
CA ALA A 162 3.04 -23.46 -6.94
C ALA A 162 2.01 -22.61 -6.19
N GLY A 163 2.40 -22.06 -5.03
CA GLY A 163 1.54 -21.18 -4.23
C GLY A 163 0.51 -21.91 -3.39
N GLU A 164 0.70 -23.23 -3.15
CA GLU A 164 -0.12 -23.97 -2.21
C GLU A 164 0.02 -23.35 -0.81
N PRO A 165 -1.07 -23.27 -0.04
CA PRO A 165 -1.06 -22.59 1.24
C PRO A 165 -0.22 -23.34 2.29
N LEU A 166 0.68 -22.63 2.96
CA LEU A 166 1.49 -23.15 4.06
C LEU A 166 1.06 -22.59 5.43
N ASN A 167 0.25 -21.57 5.48
CA ASN A 167 -0.29 -20.99 6.71
C ASN A 167 -1.74 -20.52 6.53
N GLY A 168 -2.39 -20.09 7.61
CA GLY A 168 -3.70 -19.45 7.61
C GLY A 168 -4.75 -20.20 8.41
N VAL A 169 -6.04 -19.92 8.14
CA VAL A 169 -7.18 -20.52 8.83
C VAL A 169 -7.77 -21.64 7.98
N PHE A 170 -7.80 -22.84 8.56
CA PHE A 170 -8.35 -24.04 7.93
C PHE A 170 -9.65 -24.45 8.62
N SER A 171 -10.56 -25.04 7.88
CA SER A 171 -11.66 -25.82 8.45
C SER A 171 -11.21 -27.22 8.77
N LEU A 172 -11.63 -27.70 9.91
CA LEU A 172 -11.44 -29.08 10.33
C LEU A 172 -12.76 -29.86 10.17
N SER A 173 -12.77 -30.89 9.38
CA SER A 173 -13.90 -31.82 9.29
C SER A 173 -14.01 -32.69 10.54
N LYS A 174 -15.14 -33.38 10.72
CA LYS A 174 -15.31 -34.36 11.82
C LYS A 174 -14.34 -35.55 11.71
N THR A 175 -13.77 -35.79 10.54
CA THR A 175 -12.78 -36.86 10.29
C THR A 175 -11.34 -36.38 10.39
N GLY A 176 -11.13 -35.10 10.72
CA GLY A 176 -9.78 -34.52 10.83
C GLY A 176 -9.20 -33.99 9.53
N ALA A 177 -9.96 -34.00 8.42
CA ALA A 177 -9.48 -33.42 7.18
C ALA A 177 -9.51 -31.88 7.24
N LEU A 178 -8.45 -31.27 6.72
CA LEU A 178 -8.30 -29.81 6.63
C LEU A 178 -8.84 -29.33 5.26
N THR A 179 -9.61 -28.24 5.29
CA THR A 179 -10.03 -27.55 4.08
C THR A 179 -9.80 -26.05 4.25
N ASN A 180 -9.46 -25.37 3.14
CA ASN A 180 -9.14 -23.95 3.18
C ASN A 180 -10.40 -23.12 3.45
N LYS A 181 -10.31 -22.12 4.34
CA LYS A 181 -11.40 -21.20 4.65
C LYS A 181 -11.12 -19.75 4.32
N SER A 182 -9.89 -19.29 4.41
CA SER A 182 -9.53 -17.91 4.16
C SER A 182 -8.30 -17.83 3.26
N LYS A 183 -8.01 -16.63 2.78
CA LYS A 183 -6.82 -16.38 1.97
C LYS A 183 -5.59 -16.81 2.75
N LEU A 184 -4.88 -17.73 2.16
CA LEU A 184 -3.74 -18.40 2.73
C LEU A 184 -2.49 -17.95 2.00
N GLU A 185 -1.37 -17.95 2.69
CA GLU A 185 -0.10 -17.59 2.10
C GLU A 185 0.73 -18.84 1.80
N GLY A 186 1.43 -18.83 0.68
CA GLY A 186 2.26 -19.94 0.23
C GLY A 186 3.62 -20.02 0.94
N TYR A 187 3.74 -19.49 2.16
CA TYR A 187 4.97 -19.58 2.93
C TYR A 187 4.72 -19.88 4.40
N THR A 188 5.77 -20.35 5.09
CA THR A 188 5.86 -20.43 6.55
C THR A 188 7.29 -20.12 6.97
N GLU A 189 7.47 -19.55 8.15
CA GLU A 189 8.75 -19.09 8.68
C GLU A 189 8.94 -19.57 10.12
N VAL A 190 10.16 -19.97 10.45
CA VAL A 190 10.57 -20.32 11.82
C VAL A 190 11.65 -19.33 12.26
N THR A 191 11.42 -18.65 13.36
CA THR A 191 12.42 -17.82 14.02
C THR A 191 13.02 -18.56 15.22
N PHE A 192 14.33 -18.45 15.39
CA PHE A 192 15.03 -19.08 16.50
C PHE A 192 15.15 -18.09 17.66
N SER A 193 14.78 -18.53 18.86
CA SER A 193 14.85 -17.71 20.08
C SER A 193 16.30 -17.30 20.44
N GLN A 194 17.26 -18.11 20.03
CA GLN A 194 18.71 -17.83 19.99
C GLN A 194 19.24 -18.27 18.63
N PRO A 195 20.27 -17.61 18.09
CA PRO A 195 20.87 -18.03 16.83
C PRO A 195 21.24 -19.51 16.84
N LEU A 196 20.73 -20.26 15.86
CA LEU A 196 20.96 -21.70 15.71
C LEU A 196 22.29 -21.94 15.01
N VAL A 197 23.28 -22.44 15.75
CA VAL A 197 24.61 -22.69 15.21
C VAL A 197 24.66 -24.02 14.48
N LEU A 198 25.05 -23.98 13.22
CA LEU A 198 25.22 -25.19 12.41
C LEU A 198 26.50 -25.97 12.83
N GLY A 199 26.38 -27.28 12.85
CA GLY A 199 27.53 -28.19 13.14
C GLY A 199 28.24 -28.64 11.87
N THR A 200 29.56 -28.63 11.87
CA THR A 200 30.39 -29.15 10.75
C THR A 200 30.49 -30.65 10.73
N SER A 201 30.54 -31.28 11.91
CA SER A 201 30.68 -32.75 12.06
C SER A 201 29.35 -33.47 12.15
N ALA A 202 28.39 -32.91 12.86
CA ALA A 202 27.02 -33.40 13.00
C ALA A 202 26.03 -32.40 12.45
N PRO A 203 24.94 -32.84 11.77
CA PRO A 203 23.94 -31.93 11.29
C PRO A 203 23.16 -31.28 12.44
N THR A 204 22.73 -30.05 12.23
CA THR A 204 21.78 -29.34 13.08
C THR A 204 20.38 -29.45 12.45
N ASP A 205 19.40 -29.91 13.20
CA ASP A 205 18.07 -30.19 12.71
C ASP A 205 17.16 -28.95 12.87
N ILE A 206 16.44 -28.62 11.79
CA ILE A 206 15.40 -27.58 11.77
C ILE A 206 14.09 -28.26 11.39
N TYR A 207 13.06 -28.05 12.19
CA TYR A 207 11.74 -28.62 11.93
C TYR A 207 10.77 -27.51 11.55
N MET A 208 9.97 -27.74 10.51
CA MET A 208 8.89 -26.87 10.06
C MET A 208 7.65 -27.71 9.78
N THR A 209 6.47 -27.19 10.11
CA THR A 209 5.21 -27.87 9.85
C THR A 209 4.48 -27.22 8.67
N VAL A 210 3.83 -28.05 7.88
CA VAL A 210 3.03 -27.65 6.74
C VAL A 210 1.72 -28.45 6.68
N PRO A 211 0.65 -27.93 6.08
CA PRO A 211 -0.56 -28.70 5.84
C PRO A 211 -0.25 -29.95 5.02
N PRO A 212 -0.89 -31.10 5.32
CA PRO A 212 -0.77 -32.29 4.48
C PRO A 212 -1.45 -32.02 3.13
N ALA A 213 -0.68 -32.11 2.05
CA ALA A 213 -1.15 -31.85 0.70
C ALA A 213 -0.19 -32.43 -0.35
N VAL A 214 -0.63 -32.45 -1.61
CA VAL A 214 0.26 -32.61 -2.75
C VAL A 214 0.77 -31.24 -3.13
N TYR A 215 2.09 -31.05 -3.12
CA TYR A 215 2.78 -29.83 -3.54
C TYR A 215 3.36 -30.05 -4.92
N GLU A 216 2.70 -29.50 -5.95
CA GLU A 216 2.95 -29.88 -7.35
C GLU A 216 4.34 -29.49 -7.86
N LYS A 217 4.90 -28.42 -7.34
CA LYS A 217 6.24 -27.92 -7.72
C LYS A 217 7.23 -27.85 -6.55
N GLY A 218 6.85 -28.43 -5.40
CA GLY A 218 7.71 -28.45 -4.21
C GLY A 218 7.90 -27.07 -3.58
N PHE A 219 9.12 -26.82 -3.06
CA PHE A 219 9.39 -25.73 -2.15
C PHE A 219 10.72 -25.05 -2.43
N THR A 220 10.83 -23.80 -1.96
CA THR A 220 12.09 -23.13 -1.69
C THR A 220 12.29 -23.01 -0.18
N LEU A 221 13.43 -23.47 0.32
CA LEU A 221 13.89 -23.22 1.68
C LEU A 221 14.92 -22.08 1.67
N LYS A 222 14.73 -21.09 2.55
CA LYS A 222 15.68 -20.01 2.81
C LYS A 222 16.17 -20.12 4.26
N LEU A 223 17.48 -20.10 4.46
CA LEU A 223 18.13 -20.11 5.78
C LEU A 223 18.86 -18.79 5.96
N TYR A 224 18.51 -18.04 7.00
CA TYR A 224 19.02 -16.71 7.27
C TYR A 224 20.08 -16.71 8.36
N ASP A 225 21.23 -16.12 8.09
CA ASP A 225 22.33 -15.93 9.04
C ASP A 225 22.41 -14.48 9.57
N GLY A 226 21.43 -13.63 9.23
CA GLY A 226 21.23 -12.25 9.63
C GLY A 226 19.82 -11.79 9.26
N GLU A 227 19.52 -10.50 9.43
CA GLU A 227 18.19 -9.98 9.10
C GLU A 227 17.87 -10.16 7.61
N ASP A 228 18.85 -9.91 6.73
CA ASP A 228 18.67 -9.87 5.28
C ASP A 228 19.60 -10.80 4.50
N ASN A 229 20.45 -11.57 5.17
CA ASN A 229 21.38 -12.48 4.53
C ASN A 229 20.88 -13.92 4.61
N TYR A 230 20.63 -14.56 3.48
CA TYR A 230 20.14 -15.94 3.45
C TYR A 230 20.73 -16.76 2.32
N MET A 231 20.78 -18.08 2.56
CA MET A 231 21.03 -19.11 1.56
C MET A 231 19.74 -19.82 1.21
N MET A 232 19.56 -20.26 -0.02
CA MET A 232 18.34 -20.92 -0.43
C MET A 232 18.60 -22.19 -1.25
N VAL A 233 17.63 -23.09 -1.20
CA VAL A 233 17.61 -24.32 -1.99
C VAL A 233 16.17 -24.65 -2.38
N LYS A 234 15.98 -25.20 -3.57
CA LYS A 234 14.70 -25.76 -4.02
C LYS A 234 14.72 -27.27 -3.88
N PHE A 235 13.55 -27.83 -3.61
CA PHE A 235 13.38 -29.28 -3.52
C PHE A 235 11.94 -29.68 -3.85
N GLY A 236 11.76 -30.94 -4.28
CA GLY A 236 10.44 -31.48 -4.61
C GLY A 236 9.81 -30.90 -5.89
N GLU A 237 10.60 -30.40 -6.84
CA GLU A 237 10.13 -29.72 -8.06
C GLU A 237 9.28 -30.63 -8.99
N ASN A 238 9.39 -31.94 -8.89
CA ASN A 238 8.55 -32.92 -9.60
C ASN A 238 7.26 -33.28 -8.85
N GLY A 239 6.96 -32.51 -7.80
CA GLY A 239 5.84 -32.76 -6.92
C GLY A 239 6.19 -33.67 -5.75
N CYS A 240 5.57 -33.40 -4.62
CA CYS A 240 5.71 -34.22 -3.41
C CYS A 240 4.37 -34.32 -2.68
N ASN A 241 4.11 -35.47 -2.08
CA ASN A 241 2.92 -35.71 -1.28
C ASN A 241 3.32 -35.76 0.20
N LEU A 242 2.88 -34.82 0.98
CA LEU A 242 3.14 -34.75 2.40
C LEU A 242 1.91 -35.18 3.19
N ALA A 243 2.05 -36.29 3.93
CA ALA A 243 0.97 -36.84 4.76
C ALA A 243 1.01 -36.29 6.19
N ALA A 244 -0.17 -36.16 6.83
CA ALA A 244 -0.23 -35.82 8.24
C ALA A 244 0.51 -36.87 9.08
N GLN A 245 1.12 -36.42 10.18
CA GLN A 245 1.92 -37.26 11.09
C GLN A 245 3.15 -37.96 10.45
N SER A 246 3.58 -37.46 9.29
CA SER A 246 4.80 -37.92 8.65
C SER A 246 5.93 -36.92 8.83
N ILE A 247 7.18 -37.42 8.85
CA ILE A 247 8.38 -36.60 8.78
C ILE A 247 9.06 -36.88 7.45
N THR A 248 9.33 -35.81 6.71
CA THR A 248 10.19 -35.87 5.53
C THR A 248 11.51 -35.17 5.85
N GLU A 249 12.61 -35.90 5.80
CA GLU A 249 13.95 -35.40 6.09
C GLU A 249 14.64 -34.96 4.80
N ILE A 250 15.17 -33.74 4.80
CA ILE A 250 16.00 -33.19 3.73
C ILE A 250 17.38 -32.88 4.31
N ARG A 251 18.42 -33.49 3.76
CA ARG A 251 19.79 -33.30 4.24
C ARG A 251 20.50 -32.28 3.39
N LEU A 252 21.07 -31.28 4.07
CA LEU A 252 21.65 -30.11 3.45
C LEU A 252 23.10 -29.91 3.92
N ASN A 253 23.91 -29.37 3.02
CA ASN A 253 25.24 -28.89 3.35
C ASN A 253 25.32 -27.37 3.05
N TYR A 254 25.67 -26.59 4.07
CA TYR A 254 25.93 -25.19 3.99
C TYR A 254 27.45 -24.97 3.90
N ALA A 255 27.96 -24.81 2.67
CA ALA A 255 29.40 -24.70 2.42
C ALA A 255 29.71 -23.69 1.32
N GLY A 256 30.71 -22.85 1.53
CA GLY A 256 31.22 -21.92 0.53
C GLY A 256 30.20 -20.92 0.03
N GLY A 257 29.22 -20.52 0.88
CA GLY A 257 28.15 -19.63 0.49
C GLY A 257 26.98 -20.30 -0.24
N ASN A 258 26.92 -21.64 -0.27
CA ASN A 258 25.90 -22.43 -0.94
C ASN A 258 25.15 -23.34 0.02
N LEU A 259 23.87 -23.55 -0.22
CA LEU A 259 23.05 -24.56 0.44
C LEU A 259 22.73 -25.67 -0.55
N LEU A 260 23.30 -26.86 -0.34
CA LEU A 260 23.22 -27.98 -1.27
C LEU A 260 22.47 -29.15 -0.64
N ILE A 261 21.60 -29.79 -1.40
CA ILE A 261 20.99 -31.08 -1.01
C ILE A 261 22.05 -32.16 -1.16
N THR A 262 22.37 -32.90 -0.07
CA THR A 262 23.40 -33.95 -0.08
C THR A 262 22.80 -35.32 -0.25
N GLU A 263 21.58 -35.53 0.20
CA GLU A 263 20.80 -36.76 -0.01
C GLU A 263 19.32 -36.39 -0.06
N PRO A 264 18.57 -36.75 -1.11
CA PRO A 264 17.12 -36.57 -1.11
C PRO A 264 16.51 -37.50 -0.05
N GLY A 265 15.80 -36.92 0.92
CA GLY A 265 15.06 -37.65 1.93
C GLY A 265 13.68 -38.06 1.42
N GLY A 266 13.34 -39.34 1.53
CA GLY A 266 11.98 -39.82 1.34
C GLY A 266 11.38 -39.68 -0.05
N ASP A 267 10.05 -39.64 -0.16
CA ASP A 267 9.23 -39.65 -1.37
C ASP A 267 9.35 -38.43 -2.29
N PHE A 268 10.35 -37.60 -2.14
CA PHE A 268 10.71 -36.65 -3.18
C PHE A 268 11.37 -37.44 -4.29
N GLY A 269 10.60 -37.83 -5.30
CA GLY A 269 11.09 -38.54 -6.47
C GLY A 269 12.42 -37.98 -6.92
N ASP A 270 13.28 -38.86 -7.46
CA ASP A 270 14.66 -38.57 -7.88
C ASP A 270 14.82 -37.11 -8.38
N GLY A 271 14.98 -36.18 -7.44
CA GLY A 271 15.38 -34.83 -7.72
C GLY A 271 16.80 -34.92 -8.24
N THR A 272 16.94 -35.23 -9.50
CA THR A 272 18.12 -34.89 -10.24
C THR A 272 18.27 -33.41 -10.01
N VAL A 273 19.27 -33.02 -9.24
CA VAL A 273 19.89 -31.72 -9.35
C VAL A 273 20.22 -31.63 -10.85
N THR A 274 19.30 -31.04 -11.59
CA THR A 274 19.62 -30.61 -12.95
C THR A 274 20.80 -29.69 -12.73
N ASP A 275 21.93 -30.12 -13.24
CA ASP A 275 23.16 -29.35 -13.33
C ASP A 275 22.73 -27.99 -13.87
N LEU A 276 22.56 -27.02 -12.97
CA LEU A 276 22.11 -25.68 -13.34
C LEU A 276 23.28 -25.14 -14.12
N ASP A 277 23.17 -25.27 -15.42
CA ASP A 277 24.09 -24.76 -16.42
C ASP A 277 24.55 -23.40 -15.92
N GLN A 278 25.79 -23.32 -15.46
CA GLN A 278 26.49 -22.19 -14.83
C GLN A 278 25.66 -20.87 -14.70
N GLY A 279 24.50 -21.02 -14.16
CA GLY A 279 23.64 -19.96 -13.77
C GLY A 279 24.17 -19.29 -12.50
N PRO A 280 23.51 -18.28 -12.03
CA PRO A 280 23.96 -17.42 -10.96
C PRO A 280 24.50 -18.19 -9.76
N ILE A 281 25.49 -17.64 -9.11
CA ILE A 281 26.02 -18.14 -7.84
C ILE A 281 24.86 -18.09 -6.83
N PHE A 282 24.20 -19.22 -6.63
CA PHE A 282 23.12 -19.35 -5.67
C PHE A 282 23.64 -19.03 -4.27
N GLY A 283 22.94 -18.15 -3.57
CA GLY A 283 23.25 -17.77 -2.21
C GLY A 283 23.92 -16.42 -2.05
N GLU A 284 24.53 -15.85 -3.07
CA GLU A 284 25.08 -14.50 -3.01
C GLU A 284 24.13 -13.46 -3.62
N TYR A 285 23.41 -13.82 -4.69
CA TYR A 285 22.50 -12.91 -5.38
C TYR A 285 21.15 -13.60 -5.66
N SER A 286 20.07 -12.96 -5.24
CA SER A 286 18.70 -13.44 -5.49
C SER A 286 18.03 -12.78 -6.70
N ALA A 287 18.64 -11.72 -7.24
CA ALA A 287 18.23 -11.09 -8.50
C ALA A 287 19.48 -10.70 -9.29
N GLN A 288 19.54 -11.09 -10.55
CA GLN A 288 20.60 -10.73 -11.47
C GLN A 288 20.09 -10.77 -12.90
N GLY A 289 20.84 -10.22 -13.83
CA GLY A 289 20.45 -10.21 -15.22
C GLY A 289 21.29 -9.26 -16.05
N LYS A 290 20.78 -8.95 -17.22
CA LYS A 290 21.36 -7.99 -18.16
C LYS A 290 20.32 -6.98 -18.57
N VAL A 291 20.76 -5.75 -18.71
CA VAL A 291 20.01 -4.70 -19.40
C VAL A 291 20.72 -4.41 -20.71
N MET A 292 20.06 -4.70 -21.81
CA MET A 292 20.62 -4.57 -23.16
C MET A 292 19.71 -3.68 -24.01
N TYR A 293 20.29 -2.97 -24.96
CA TYR A 293 19.51 -2.35 -26.01
C TYR A 293 19.16 -3.35 -27.11
N ASP A 294 18.13 -3.03 -27.88
CA ASP A 294 17.67 -3.84 -29.02
C ASP A 294 18.67 -3.93 -30.17
N ASP A 295 19.69 -3.07 -30.19
CA ASP A 295 20.85 -3.14 -31.07
C ASP A 295 21.96 -4.09 -30.59
N GLY A 296 21.74 -4.79 -29.46
CA GLY A 296 22.69 -5.73 -28.87
C GLY A 296 23.80 -5.09 -28.03
N GLN A 297 23.78 -3.75 -27.86
CA GLN A 297 24.76 -3.08 -27.01
C GLN A 297 24.32 -3.11 -25.53
N PRO A 298 25.26 -3.16 -24.57
CA PRO A 298 24.92 -3.10 -23.16
C PRO A 298 24.38 -1.72 -22.76
N ALA A 299 23.39 -1.72 -21.89
CA ALA A 299 22.91 -0.51 -21.23
C ALA A 299 23.68 -0.32 -19.92
N VAL A 300 24.74 0.49 -19.98
CA VAL A 300 25.70 0.70 -18.88
C VAL A 300 25.18 1.76 -17.92
N GLY A 301 25.33 1.53 -16.61
CA GLY A 301 24.95 2.48 -15.55
C GLY A 301 23.44 2.59 -15.32
N VAL A 302 22.64 1.69 -15.90
CA VAL A 302 21.19 1.65 -15.64
C VAL A 302 20.96 1.15 -14.21
N LYS A 303 20.18 1.88 -13.43
CA LYS A 303 19.81 1.47 -12.09
C LYS A 303 18.81 0.33 -12.13
N VAL A 304 19.03 -0.69 -11.31
CA VAL A 304 18.14 -1.83 -11.13
C VAL A 304 17.81 -1.97 -9.65
N SER A 305 16.56 -2.27 -9.33
CA SER A 305 16.09 -2.29 -7.96
C SER A 305 15.04 -3.38 -7.71
N ASP A 306 14.90 -3.75 -6.44
CA ASP A 306 13.81 -4.58 -5.90
C ASP A 306 12.81 -3.79 -5.04
N GLY A 307 12.97 -2.46 -4.97
CA GLY A 307 12.21 -1.57 -4.09
C GLY A 307 12.90 -1.25 -2.75
N PHE A 308 14.04 -1.91 -2.48
CA PHE A 308 14.83 -1.74 -1.25
C PHE A 308 16.30 -1.50 -1.56
N THR A 309 16.85 -2.25 -2.47
CA THR A 309 18.24 -2.16 -2.92
C THR A 309 18.28 -1.55 -4.31
N VAL A 310 19.25 -0.68 -4.57
CA VAL A 310 19.51 -0.12 -5.89
C VAL A 310 20.96 -0.43 -6.28
N VAL A 311 21.16 -0.99 -7.47
CA VAL A 311 22.48 -1.23 -8.07
C VAL A 311 22.51 -0.65 -9.48
N GLN A 312 23.72 -0.55 -10.07
CA GLN A 312 23.87 -0.14 -11.46
C GLN A 312 24.43 -1.29 -12.30
N THR A 313 24.05 -1.34 -13.57
CA THR A 313 24.65 -2.26 -14.54
C THR A 313 26.10 -1.89 -14.82
N ASP A 314 26.92 -2.92 -15.00
CA ASP A 314 28.35 -2.81 -15.36
C ASP A 314 28.56 -2.46 -16.85
N ASP A 315 29.83 -2.45 -17.30
CA ASP A 315 30.23 -2.20 -18.67
C ASP A 315 29.72 -3.22 -19.71
N LYS A 316 29.18 -4.36 -19.24
CA LYS A 316 28.55 -5.42 -20.04
C LYS A 316 27.03 -5.42 -19.90
N GLY A 317 26.47 -4.42 -19.24
CA GLY A 317 25.04 -4.33 -18.94
C GLY A 317 24.56 -5.31 -17.86
N LYS A 318 25.47 -5.98 -17.13
CA LYS A 318 25.11 -6.96 -16.11
C LYS A 318 24.88 -6.31 -14.77
N TYR A 319 23.98 -6.89 -13.97
CA TYR A 319 23.74 -6.53 -12.60
C TYR A 319 23.49 -7.77 -11.76
N ALA A 320 23.75 -7.68 -10.46
CA ALA A 320 23.41 -8.70 -9.50
C ALA A 320 23.32 -8.09 -8.09
N PHE A 321 22.34 -8.51 -7.30
CA PHE A 321 22.20 -8.09 -5.90
C PHE A 321 21.40 -9.10 -5.09
N LYS A 322 21.53 -9.03 -3.76
CA LYS A 322 20.67 -9.77 -2.84
C LYS A 322 19.35 -9.02 -2.73
N ALA A 323 18.25 -9.62 -3.18
CA ALA A 323 16.94 -9.03 -2.99
C ALA A 323 16.59 -8.99 -1.50
N ASN A 324 15.97 -7.89 -1.06
CA ASN A 324 15.67 -7.66 0.35
C ASN A 324 14.46 -8.46 0.83
N GLY A 325 14.66 -9.79 0.95
CA GLY A 325 13.72 -10.62 1.71
C GLY A 325 12.33 -10.78 1.10
N LEU A 326 11.35 -10.83 1.99
CA LEU A 326 10.00 -11.31 1.77
C LEU A 326 9.07 -10.30 1.12
N ASP A 327 9.48 -9.06 1.11
CA ASP A 327 8.63 -7.93 0.74
C ASP A 327 8.86 -7.48 -0.71
N VAL A 328 9.83 -8.10 -1.38
CA VAL A 328 10.12 -7.85 -2.80
C VAL A 328 8.97 -8.33 -3.66
N ARG A 329 8.46 -7.41 -4.48
CA ARG A 329 7.35 -7.68 -5.41
C ARG A 329 7.78 -7.66 -6.86
N TYR A 330 8.76 -6.84 -7.17
CA TYR A 330 9.23 -6.57 -8.52
C TYR A 330 10.75 -6.44 -8.57
N ILE A 331 11.32 -6.80 -9.71
CA ILE A 331 12.65 -6.37 -10.11
C ILE A 331 12.43 -5.40 -11.27
N TYR A 332 12.99 -4.21 -11.18
CA TYR A 332 12.71 -3.15 -12.13
C TYR A 332 13.93 -2.27 -12.38
N ILE A 333 13.87 -1.54 -13.47
CA ILE A 333 14.93 -0.61 -13.88
C ILE A 333 14.45 0.84 -13.76
N SER A 334 15.38 1.75 -13.48
CA SER A 334 15.19 3.17 -13.79
C SER A 334 15.35 3.36 -15.28
N MET A 335 14.27 3.72 -15.99
CA MET A 335 14.29 3.89 -17.43
C MET A 335 15.26 5.00 -17.83
N PRO A 336 16.33 4.72 -18.58
CA PRO A 336 17.31 5.74 -18.97
C PRO A 336 16.74 6.68 -20.04
N ALA A 337 17.34 7.88 -20.13
CA ALA A 337 16.85 8.94 -21.02
C ALA A 337 16.92 8.58 -22.53
N ASP A 338 17.81 7.67 -22.89
CA ASP A 338 18.04 7.21 -24.26
C ASP A 338 17.27 5.92 -24.61
N ALA A 339 16.26 5.59 -23.82
CA ALA A 339 15.37 4.46 -24.09
C ALA A 339 13.91 4.89 -24.28
N VAL A 340 13.25 4.28 -25.27
CA VAL A 340 11.80 4.44 -25.48
C VAL A 340 11.05 3.82 -24.29
N ILE A 341 10.13 4.58 -23.71
CA ILE A 341 9.20 4.01 -22.72
C ILE A 341 8.07 3.30 -23.46
N THR A 342 8.14 1.98 -23.50
CA THR A 342 7.08 1.14 -24.05
C THR A 342 6.00 0.87 -23.01
N LYS A 343 4.84 0.39 -23.43
CA LYS A 343 3.77 -0.07 -22.54
C LYS A 343 3.73 -1.59 -22.57
N ASN A 344 3.59 -2.21 -21.40
CA ASN A 344 3.40 -3.66 -21.26
C ASN A 344 1.97 -4.08 -21.64
N ALA A 345 1.66 -5.37 -21.56
CA ALA A 345 0.34 -5.91 -21.86
C ALA A 345 -0.78 -5.29 -20.99
N ASP A 346 -0.44 -4.82 -19.81
CA ASP A 346 -1.34 -4.15 -18.87
C ASP A 346 -1.46 -2.65 -19.11
N THR A 347 -0.85 -2.13 -20.17
CA THR A 347 -0.84 -0.71 -20.60
C THR A 347 -0.09 0.25 -19.66
N CYS A 348 0.66 -0.29 -18.69
CA CYS A 348 1.60 0.48 -17.88
C CYS A 348 2.94 0.63 -18.59
N PRO A 349 3.78 1.62 -18.21
CA PRO A 349 5.17 1.67 -18.65
C PRO A 349 5.89 0.35 -18.35
N ASP A 350 6.64 -0.15 -19.33
CA ASP A 350 7.30 -1.46 -19.30
C ASP A 350 8.73 -1.33 -18.77
N PHE A 351 8.90 -1.42 -17.47
CA PHE A 351 10.21 -1.26 -16.82
C PHE A 351 10.43 -2.25 -15.66
N TYR A 352 9.52 -3.21 -15.43
CA TYR A 352 9.59 -4.13 -14.31
C TYR A 352 9.17 -5.55 -14.68
N HIS A 353 9.71 -6.51 -13.95
CA HIS A 353 9.25 -7.89 -13.88
C HIS A 353 8.64 -8.16 -12.51
N LYS A 354 7.61 -8.98 -12.46
CA LYS A 354 7.13 -9.50 -11.18
C LYS A 354 8.22 -10.39 -10.57
N TYR A 355 8.53 -10.17 -9.30
CA TYR A 355 9.47 -11.01 -8.60
C TYR A 355 8.85 -12.38 -8.33
N GLU A 356 9.56 -13.42 -8.67
CA GLU A 356 9.20 -14.80 -8.43
C GLU A 356 10.34 -15.45 -7.66
N VAL A 357 10.02 -16.06 -6.52
CA VAL A 357 11.02 -16.71 -5.65
C VAL A 357 11.88 -17.75 -6.40
N SER A 358 11.31 -18.34 -7.45
CA SER A 358 11.96 -19.33 -8.30
C SER A 358 12.75 -18.76 -9.48
N ARG A 359 12.67 -17.45 -9.70
CA ARG A 359 13.33 -16.77 -10.82
C ARG A 359 14.47 -15.92 -10.31
N TYR A 360 15.68 -16.13 -10.81
CA TYR A 360 16.88 -15.38 -10.43
C TYR A 360 17.36 -14.45 -11.53
N ILE A 361 16.98 -14.72 -12.77
CA ILE A 361 17.42 -13.95 -13.93
C ILE A 361 16.26 -13.05 -14.39
N TYR A 362 16.51 -11.76 -14.39
CA TYR A 362 15.59 -10.73 -14.87
C TYR A 362 16.31 -9.87 -15.90
N ASP A 363 16.20 -10.27 -17.17
CA ASP A 363 16.80 -9.53 -18.27
C ASP A 363 15.83 -8.48 -18.78
N PHE A 364 16.37 -7.31 -19.15
CA PHE A 364 15.63 -6.22 -19.76
C PHE A 364 16.19 -5.91 -21.13
N THR A 365 15.30 -5.71 -22.08
CA THR A 365 15.66 -5.23 -23.43
C THR A 365 15.03 -3.87 -23.66
N LEU A 366 15.86 -2.87 -23.87
CA LEU A 366 15.47 -1.50 -24.11
C LEU A 366 15.48 -1.18 -25.60
N LYS A 367 14.51 -0.46 -26.05
CA LYS A 367 14.53 0.12 -27.41
C LYS A 367 15.26 1.45 -27.36
N ARG A 368 16.36 1.56 -28.11
CA ARG A 368 17.17 2.79 -28.13
C ARG A 368 16.47 3.95 -28.81
N GLN A 369 16.64 5.14 -28.27
CA GLN A 369 16.26 6.42 -28.90
C GLN A 369 17.30 7.50 -28.58
N PRO A 370 17.36 8.59 -29.35
CA PRO A 370 18.15 9.77 -28.99
C PRO A 370 17.65 10.36 -27.65
N VAL A 371 18.57 10.93 -26.87
CA VAL A 371 18.18 11.65 -25.65
C VAL A 371 17.37 12.89 -26.01
N GLU A 372 16.17 12.98 -25.49
CA GLU A 372 15.24 14.07 -25.71
C GLU A 372 15.40 15.11 -24.59
N ASN A 373 16.15 16.19 -24.89
CA ASN A 373 16.34 17.25 -23.90
C ASN A 373 15.14 18.20 -23.79
N GLU A 374 14.28 18.23 -24.80
CA GLU A 374 13.05 19.01 -24.80
C GLU A 374 11.84 18.08 -24.84
N PHE A 375 10.94 18.22 -23.89
CA PHE A 375 9.73 17.41 -23.80
C PHE A 375 8.62 18.10 -22.99
N ALA A 376 7.38 17.71 -23.22
CA ALA A 376 6.21 18.11 -22.45
C ALA A 376 5.90 17.05 -21.41
N PHE A 377 5.75 17.46 -20.15
CA PHE A 377 5.45 16.60 -19.02
C PHE A 377 4.10 16.96 -18.41
N PHE A 378 3.15 16.03 -18.47
CA PHE A 378 1.78 16.19 -17.98
C PHE A 378 1.70 15.67 -16.56
N ALA A 379 1.38 16.55 -15.62
CA ALA A 379 1.16 16.19 -14.23
C ALA A 379 -0.32 16.33 -13.89
N PHE A 380 -0.99 15.24 -13.57
CA PHE A 380 -2.37 15.22 -13.13
C PHE A 380 -2.51 14.41 -11.84
N ALA A 381 -3.46 14.82 -11.02
CA ALA A 381 -3.62 14.27 -9.69
C ALA A 381 -5.08 13.88 -9.44
N ASP A 382 -5.28 13.04 -8.45
CA ASP A 382 -6.58 12.79 -7.83
C ASP A 382 -7.70 12.45 -8.84
N PRO A 383 -7.56 11.44 -9.69
CA PRO A 383 -8.68 10.93 -10.49
C PRO A 383 -9.84 10.46 -9.65
N GLN A 384 -9.59 9.95 -8.46
CA GLN A 384 -10.56 9.56 -7.42
C GLN A 384 -11.79 8.82 -7.97
N THR A 385 -11.54 7.74 -8.72
CA THR A 385 -12.57 7.02 -9.44
C THR A 385 -13.17 5.87 -8.65
N HIS A 386 -14.46 5.63 -8.86
CA HIS A 386 -15.17 4.46 -8.37
C HIS A 386 -15.89 3.75 -9.53
N TYR A 387 -15.83 2.41 -9.57
CA TYR A 387 -16.37 1.61 -10.67
C TYR A 387 -17.90 1.45 -10.62
N GLN A 388 -18.52 1.71 -9.49
CA GLN A 388 -19.96 1.72 -9.33
C GLN A 388 -20.48 3.14 -9.24
N LYS A 389 -21.70 3.33 -9.69
CA LYS A 389 -22.41 4.59 -9.49
C LYS A 389 -22.59 4.86 -8.02
N ARG A 390 -22.31 6.08 -7.62
CA ARG A 390 -22.55 6.56 -6.26
C ARG A 390 -23.80 7.45 -6.24
N ASP A 391 -24.67 7.22 -5.26
CA ASP A 391 -25.90 8.02 -5.08
C ASP A 391 -26.68 8.24 -6.38
N THR A 392 -26.79 9.50 -6.79
CA THR A 392 -27.55 9.98 -7.95
C THR A 392 -26.74 10.09 -9.24
N GLN A 393 -25.55 9.50 -9.31
CA GLN A 393 -24.73 9.54 -10.52
C GLN A 393 -25.40 8.83 -11.69
N THR A 394 -25.22 9.37 -12.90
CA THR A 394 -25.73 8.75 -14.14
C THR A 394 -24.81 7.63 -14.61
N MET A 395 -23.51 7.75 -14.34
CA MET A 395 -22.49 6.76 -14.69
C MET A 395 -21.40 6.68 -13.60
N PRO A 396 -20.63 5.58 -13.53
CA PRO A 396 -19.47 5.47 -12.65
C PRO A 396 -18.44 6.57 -12.89
N ASP A 397 -17.65 6.87 -11.86
CA ASP A 397 -16.54 7.84 -11.97
C ASP A 397 -15.46 7.36 -12.95
N THR A 398 -15.19 6.05 -13.00
CA THR A 398 -14.29 5.46 -13.99
C THR A 398 -14.70 5.79 -15.42
N ASP A 399 -16.00 5.70 -15.72
CA ASP A 399 -16.51 6.00 -17.06
C ASP A 399 -16.44 7.50 -17.35
N ARG A 400 -16.64 8.35 -16.34
CA ARG A 400 -16.46 9.80 -16.48
C ARG A 400 -15.02 10.16 -16.80
N PHE A 401 -14.05 9.57 -16.10
CA PHE A 401 -12.64 9.77 -16.44
C PHE A 401 -12.36 9.36 -17.89
N GLY A 402 -12.87 8.18 -18.29
CA GLY A 402 -12.70 7.67 -19.66
C GLY A 402 -13.38 8.52 -20.73
N ASN A 403 -14.47 9.22 -20.42
CA ASN A 403 -15.28 10.00 -21.38
C ASN A 403 -15.01 11.52 -21.30
N GLU A 404 -14.51 12.03 -20.20
CA GLU A 404 -14.26 13.47 -19.99
C GLU A 404 -12.75 13.77 -19.93
N SER A 405 -12.02 13.25 -18.94
CA SER A 405 -10.64 13.64 -18.67
C SER A 405 -9.65 13.04 -19.69
N MET A 406 -9.73 11.75 -19.95
CA MET A 406 -8.81 11.10 -20.90
C MET A 406 -8.91 11.67 -22.32
N PRO A 407 -10.08 11.89 -22.92
CA PRO A 407 -10.19 12.52 -24.24
C PRO A 407 -9.62 13.94 -24.27
N ALA A 408 -9.83 14.73 -23.21
CA ALA A 408 -9.29 16.09 -23.10
C ALA A 408 -7.76 16.08 -23.05
N ILE A 409 -7.16 15.17 -22.27
CA ILE A 409 -5.70 14.98 -22.22
C ILE A 409 -5.18 14.57 -23.60
N ASN A 410 -5.81 13.59 -24.25
CA ASN A 410 -5.40 13.15 -25.59
C ASN A 410 -5.53 14.26 -26.66
N ALA A 411 -6.56 15.08 -26.58
CA ALA A 411 -6.73 16.23 -27.47
C ALA A 411 -5.61 17.26 -27.29
N GLU A 412 -5.11 17.43 -26.07
CA GLU A 412 -4.01 18.32 -25.80
C GLU A 412 -2.66 17.73 -26.25
N ILE A 413 -2.45 16.42 -26.02
CA ILE A 413 -1.26 15.71 -26.52
C ILE A 413 -1.17 15.83 -28.05
N ALA A 414 -2.31 15.76 -28.76
CA ALA A 414 -2.35 15.88 -30.22
C ALA A 414 -1.92 17.26 -30.76
N LYS A 415 -1.92 18.29 -29.91
CA LYS A 415 -1.43 19.63 -30.25
C LYS A 415 0.08 19.78 -30.02
N GLN A 416 0.70 18.83 -29.30
CA GLN A 416 2.11 18.94 -28.94
C GLN A 416 3.01 18.56 -30.11
N THR A 417 4.11 19.28 -30.23
CA THR A 417 5.18 18.97 -31.19
C THR A 417 6.38 18.30 -30.53
N LEU A 418 6.43 18.33 -29.21
CA LEU A 418 7.46 17.70 -28.40
C LEU A 418 7.00 16.32 -27.93
N PRO A 419 7.95 15.41 -27.61
CA PRO A 419 7.65 14.18 -26.93
C PRO A 419 6.87 14.43 -25.63
N CYS A 420 5.86 13.60 -25.36
CA CYS A 420 4.98 13.74 -24.19
C CYS A 420 5.16 12.58 -23.21
N TYR A 421 5.28 12.93 -21.97
CA TYR A 421 5.33 12.00 -20.83
C TYR A 421 4.39 12.49 -19.74
N GLY A 422 3.96 11.62 -18.85
CA GLY A 422 3.06 12.05 -17.80
C GLY A 422 3.19 11.25 -16.49
N VAL A 423 2.67 11.86 -15.44
CA VAL A 423 2.51 11.24 -14.13
C VAL A 423 1.11 11.48 -13.59
N CYS A 424 0.52 10.43 -13.03
CA CYS A 424 -0.64 10.52 -12.15
C CYS A 424 -0.13 10.54 -10.70
N LEU A 425 -0.41 11.61 -9.97
CA LEU A 425 0.15 11.88 -8.64
C LEU A 425 -0.68 11.27 -7.50
N GLY A 426 -1.25 10.09 -7.71
CA GLY A 426 -1.97 9.35 -6.69
C GLY A 426 -3.46 9.68 -6.58
N ASP A 427 -4.10 9.01 -5.61
CA ASP A 427 -5.56 8.99 -5.42
C ASP A 427 -6.29 8.68 -6.73
N ILE A 428 -5.81 7.64 -7.40
CA ILE A 428 -6.36 7.16 -8.68
C ILE A 428 -7.79 6.65 -8.45
N THR A 429 -8.01 6.03 -7.30
CA THR A 429 -9.30 5.51 -6.88
C THR A 429 -9.88 6.30 -5.70
N TYR A 430 -11.16 6.12 -5.46
CA TYR A 430 -11.82 6.59 -4.26
C TYR A 430 -12.17 5.40 -3.37
N SER A 431 -11.40 5.17 -2.32
CA SER A 431 -11.71 4.13 -1.34
C SER A 431 -12.80 4.61 -0.38
N GLU A 432 -13.95 4.00 -0.42
CA GLU A 432 -14.99 4.18 0.60
C GLU A 432 -14.80 3.19 1.76
N GLY A 433 -13.70 3.32 2.48
CA GLY A 433 -13.48 2.70 3.79
C GLY A 433 -13.64 1.17 3.95
N SER A 434 -14.50 0.50 3.21
CA SER A 434 -14.76 -0.93 3.33
C SER A 434 -14.95 -1.65 2.00
N ARG A 435 -14.78 -0.95 0.88
CA ARG A 435 -14.99 -1.52 -0.45
C ARG A 435 -13.66 -1.79 -1.13
N ASP A 436 -13.59 -2.91 -1.80
CA ASP A 436 -12.44 -3.27 -2.63
C ASP A 436 -12.32 -2.30 -3.82
N SER A 437 -11.25 -1.50 -3.86
CA SER A 437 -10.95 -0.57 -4.96
C SER A 437 -10.27 -1.24 -6.15
N THR A 438 -9.87 -2.51 -6.05
CA THR A 438 -9.17 -3.23 -7.13
C THR A 438 -9.94 -3.21 -8.45
N PRO A 439 -11.28 -3.36 -8.50
CA PRO A 439 -12.03 -3.21 -9.74
C PRO A 439 -11.90 -1.81 -10.35
N SER A 440 -11.96 -0.74 -9.52
CA SER A 440 -11.73 0.63 -9.98
C SER A 440 -10.33 0.81 -10.54
N MET A 441 -9.31 0.31 -9.83
CA MET A 441 -7.91 0.37 -10.26
C MET A 441 -7.70 -0.29 -11.63
N LYS A 442 -8.26 -1.46 -11.86
CA LYS A 442 -8.13 -2.16 -13.14
C LYS A 442 -8.79 -1.42 -14.30
N ILE A 443 -9.98 -0.83 -14.07
CA ILE A 443 -10.69 -0.06 -15.10
C ILE A 443 -9.93 1.22 -15.41
N ILE A 444 -9.57 1.99 -14.38
CA ILE A 444 -8.88 3.27 -14.56
C ILE A 444 -7.48 3.08 -15.18
N ARG A 445 -6.77 1.99 -14.83
CA ARG A 445 -5.52 1.62 -15.51
C ARG A 445 -5.73 1.47 -17.02
N GLY A 446 -6.82 0.81 -17.44
CA GLY A 446 -7.18 0.68 -18.85
C GLY A 446 -7.45 2.03 -19.53
N HIS A 447 -8.02 3.01 -18.81
CA HIS A 447 -8.20 4.37 -19.34
C HIS A 447 -6.87 5.12 -19.42
N ILE A 448 -6.07 5.10 -18.35
CA ILE A 448 -4.73 5.72 -18.33
C ILE A 448 -3.85 5.12 -19.43
N GLY A 449 -3.92 3.81 -19.63
CA GLY A 449 -3.19 3.12 -20.70
C GLY A 449 -3.56 3.54 -22.12
N ARG A 450 -4.75 4.12 -22.34
CA ARG A 450 -5.19 4.69 -23.63
C ARG A 450 -4.86 6.18 -23.80
N ILE A 451 -4.23 6.79 -22.82
CA ILE A 451 -3.62 8.11 -23.01
C ILE A 451 -2.45 7.95 -23.98
N ASN A 452 -2.36 8.85 -24.98
CA ASN A 452 -1.41 8.76 -26.10
C ASN A 452 0.03 9.12 -25.73
N MET A 453 0.41 8.88 -24.47
CA MET A 453 1.77 9.01 -23.95
C MET A 453 1.99 7.96 -22.85
N PRO A 454 3.23 7.64 -22.48
CA PRO A 454 3.52 6.89 -21.25
C PRO A 454 3.09 7.71 -20.01
N VAL A 455 2.37 7.08 -19.11
CA VAL A 455 1.95 7.69 -17.84
C VAL A 455 2.42 6.80 -16.69
N PHE A 456 3.25 7.37 -15.82
CA PHE A 456 3.66 6.76 -14.57
C PHE A 456 2.64 7.06 -13.47
N ASN A 457 2.54 6.19 -12.46
CA ASN A 457 1.50 6.31 -11.46
C ASN A 457 2.13 6.27 -10.06
N ALA A 458 1.93 7.33 -9.29
CA ALA A 458 2.21 7.35 -7.86
C ALA A 458 1.00 6.82 -7.08
N MET A 459 1.23 6.28 -5.90
CA MET A 459 0.17 5.80 -5.01
C MET A 459 -0.33 6.93 -4.12
N GLY A 460 -1.65 7.10 -3.99
CA GLY A 460 -2.29 8.02 -3.06
C GLY A 460 -2.90 7.31 -1.85
N ASN A 461 -3.42 8.09 -0.91
CA ASN A 461 -3.99 7.53 0.33
C ASN A 461 -5.34 6.84 0.14
N HIS A 462 -6.01 7.03 -0.99
CA HIS A 462 -7.21 6.30 -1.36
C HIS A 462 -6.93 5.07 -2.23
N ASP A 463 -5.68 4.76 -2.57
CA ASP A 463 -5.30 3.69 -3.47
C ASP A 463 -4.92 2.39 -2.76
N TYR A 464 -5.63 2.03 -1.70
CA TYR A 464 -5.44 0.79 -0.97
C TYR A 464 -6.79 0.11 -0.68
N THR A 465 -6.79 -1.20 -0.50
CA THR A 465 -8.03 -1.95 -0.39
C THR A 465 -8.15 -2.91 0.79
N TYR A 466 -7.04 -3.25 1.43
CA TYR A 466 -7.02 -4.40 2.34
C TYR A 466 -7.48 -4.15 3.76
N TYR A 467 -7.70 -2.99 4.08
CA TYR A 467 -7.69 -2.57 5.42
C TYR A 467 -8.90 -2.99 6.31
N LYS A 468 -10.10 -3.19 5.76
CA LYS A 468 -11.25 -3.67 6.56
C LYS A 468 -11.75 -5.07 6.19
N THR A 469 -11.42 -5.54 5.01
CA THR A 469 -11.91 -6.81 4.49
C THR A 469 -10.90 -7.95 4.63
N ASP A 470 -9.62 -7.64 4.81
CA ASP A 470 -8.58 -8.63 5.04
C ASP A 470 -8.34 -8.79 6.54
N ALA A 471 -8.71 -9.97 7.07
CA ALA A 471 -8.50 -10.32 8.48
C ALA A 471 -7.02 -10.24 8.88
N THR A 472 -6.10 -10.44 7.92
CA THR A 472 -4.66 -10.36 8.15
C THR A 472 -4.22 -8.95 8.50
N VAL A 473 -4.73 -7.94 7.80
CA VAL A 473 -4.41 -6.53 8.08
C VAL A 473 -5.10 -6.05 9.36
N SER A 474 -6.34 -6.47 9.59
CA SER A 474 -7.12 -6.05 10.78
C SER A 474 -6.55 -6.57 12.09
N THR A 475 -5.72 -7.62 12.06
CA THR A 475 -5.05 -8.21 13.22
C THR A 475 -3.63 -7.72 13.42
N GLN A 476 -3.06 -6.97 12.47
CA GLN A 476 -1.70 -6.46 12.58
C GLN A 476 -1.60 -5.35 13.60
N THR A 477 -0.54 -5.41 14.40
CA THR A 477 -0.22 -4.43 15.43
C THR A 477 1.00 -3.56 15.09
N SER A 478 1.70 -3.89 14.00
CA SER A 478 2.87 -3.16 13.53
C SER A 478 2.50 -2.19 12.42
N SER A 479 2.80 -0.92 12.60
CA SER A 479 2.60 0.10 11.57
C SER A 479 3.41 -0.17 10.30
N SER A 480 4.59 -0.78 10.41
CA SER A 480 5.42 -1.17 9.26
C SER A 480 4.72 -2.24 8.42
N THR A 481 4.17 -3.27 9.06
CA THR A 481 3.41 -4.32 8.37
C THR A 481 2.14 -3.76 7.71
N ILE A 482 1.42 -2.86 8.39
CA ILE A 482 0.23 -2.23 7.81
C ILE A 482 0.61 -1.39 6.58
N ASN A 483 1.68 -0.60 6.66
CA ASN A 483 2.18 0.18 5.52
C ASN A 483 2.51 -0.71 4.32
N LEU A 484 3.16 -1.84 4.56
CA LEU A 484 3.51 -2.80 3.52
C LEU A 484 2.28 -3.46 2.90
N LEU A 485 1.37 -3.99 3.74
CA LEU A 485 0.20 -4.71 3.25
C LEU A 485 -0.79 -3.79 2.51
N SER A 486 -0.92 -2.54 2.94
CA SER A 486 -1.85 -1.59 2.33
C SER A 486 -1.51 -1.24 0.88
N GLN A 487 -0.24 -1.30 0.50
CA GLN A 487 0.22 -0.96 -0.85
C GLN A 487 0.06 -2.10 -1.87
N ARG A 488 -0.10 -3.35 -1.43
CA ARG A 488 -0.10 -4.54 -2.31
C ARG A 488 -1.17 -4.51 -3.38
N SER A 489 -2.35 -3.99 -3.07
CA SER A 489 -3.43 -3.88 -4.06
C SER A 489 -3.11 -2.91 -5.20
N PHE A 490 -2.41 -1.83 -4.89
CA PHE A 490 -1.90 -0.90 -5.89
C PHE A 490 -0.80 -1.56 -6.73
N GLU A 491 0.17 -2.20 -6.07
CA GLU A 491 1.27 -2.90 -6.73
C GLU A 491 0.79 -3.99 -7.68
N ASP A 492 -0.24 -4.75 -7.31
CA ASP A 492 -0.83 -5.79 -8.17
C ASP A 492 -1.44 -5.24 -9.47
N VAL A 493 -1.73 -3.95 -9.52
CA VAL A 493 -2.36 -3.30 -10.69
C VAL A 493 -1.38 -2.41 -11.45
N PHE A 494 -0.60 -1.60 -10.75
CA PHE A 494 0.24 -0.55 -11.35
C PHE A 494 1.75 -0.86 -11.32
N GLY A 495 2.18 -1.90 -10.61
CA GLY A 495 3.59 -2.25 -10.46
C GLY A 495 4.27 -1.57 -9.28
N PRO A 496 5.59 -1.30 -9.35
CA PRO A 496 6.35 -0.72 -8.26
C PRO A 496 5.81 0.61 -7.77
N ILE A 497 5.89 0.85 -6.46
CA ILE A 497 5.44 2.10 -5.81
C ILE A 497 6.56 3.13 -5.64
N ASN A 498 7.81 2.67 -5.61
CA ASN A 498 8.99 3.51 -5.54
C ASN A 498 9.86 3.17 -6.76
N PHE A 499 10.03 4.10 -7.66
CA PHE A 499 10.80 3.92 -8.87
C PHE A 499 11.26 5.26 -9.43
N SER A 500 12.21 5.22 -10.34
CA SER A 500 12.73 6.39 -11.03
C SER A 500 12.84 6.19 -12.54
N PHE A 501 12.95 7.28 -13.26
CA PHE A 501 13.23 7.27 -14.70
C PHE A 501 13.83 8.61 -15.14
N ASP A 502 14.59 8.59 -16.23
CA ASP A 502 15.24 9.78 -16.77
C ASP A 502 14.59 10.22 -18.07
N ARG A 503 14.42 11.54 -18.26
CA ARG A 503 14.16 12.18 -19.56
C ARG A 503 15.05 13.40 -19.71
N GLY A 504 15.81 13.44 -20.80
CA GLY A 504 16.83 14.48 -20.98
C GLY A 504 17.78 14.53 -19.79
N LYS A 505 17.87 15.71 -19.18
CA LYS A 505 18.63 15.95 -17.94
C LYS A 505 17.76 16.00 -16.69
N VAL A 506 16.61 15.37 -16.71
CA VAL A 506 15.70 15.33 -15.57
C VAL A 506 15.57 13.91 -15.06
N HIS A 507 15.82 13.73 -13.78
CA HIS A 507 15.61 12.50 -13.04
C HIS A 507 14.29 12.59 -12.29
N PHE A 508 13.30 11.83 -12.71
CA PHE A 508 12.00 11.72 -12.06
C PHE A 508 12.01 10.58 -11.07
N VAL A 509 11.52 10.84 -9.87
CA VAL A 509 11.38 9.83 -8.82
C VAL A 509 9.92 9.80 -8.38
N CYS A 510 9.26 8.69 -8.57
CA CYS A 510 7.90 8.47 -8.09
C CYS A 510 7.93 7.64 -6.81
N MET A 511 7.30 8.12 -5.74
CA MET A 511 7.30 7.45 -4.45
C MET A 511 5.94 7.51 -3.78
N LYS A 512 5.63 6.45 -3.05
CA LYS A 512 4.58 6.49 -2.05
C LYS A 512 5.06 7.31 -0.86
N ASP A 513 4.27 8.31 -0.45
CA ASP A 513 4.53 9.14 0.72
C ASP A 513 3.41 9.10 1.76
N ILE A 514 2.70 7.99 1.85
CA ILE A 514 1.66 7.75 2.82
C ILE A 514 2.19 6.85 3.92
N TYR A 515 2.25 7.37 5.14
CA TYR A 515 2.66 6.64 6.33
C TYR A 515 1.46 6.45 7.27
N TYR A 516 1.09 5.22 7.52
CA TYR A 516 0.00 4.88 8.43
C TYR A 516 0.50 4.80 9.87
N ASN A 517 -0.17 5.52 10.76
CA ASN A 517 0.26 5.68 12.14
C ASN A 517 -0.38 4.68 13.10
N SER A 518 -1.55 4.15 12.78
CA SER A 518 -2.33 3.36 13.72
C SER A 518 -1.90 1.92 13.80
N THR A 519 -1.93 1.39 15.02
CA THR A 519 -1.74 -0.02 15.32
C THR A 519 -3.05 -0.73 15.66
N SER A 520 -4.16 -0.02 15.84
CA SER A 520 -5.36 -0.60 16.43
C SER A 520 -6.63 -0.51 15.60
N LYS A 521 -6.75 0.48 14.76
CA LYS A 521 -7.91 0.64 13.87
C LYS A 521 -7.46 1.44 12.67
N TRP A 522 -7.33 0.77 11.57
CA TRP A 522 -7.21 1.46 10.33
C TRP A 522 -8.52 2.22 10.02
N ASP A 523 -8.41 3.53 9.94
CA ASP A 523 -9.42 4.39 9.34
C ASP A 523 -8.75 5.17 8.21
N ALA A 524 -9.45 5.40 7.11
CA ALA A 524 -8.93 6.12 5.95
C ALA A 524 -8.30 7.49 6.29
N GLY A 525 -8.53 8.01 7.49
CA GLY A 525 -7.94 9.22 8.04
C GLY A 525 -6.73 9.05 8.96
N ASP A 526 -6.29 7.81 9.25
CA ASP A 526 -5.19 7.58 10.20
C ASP A 526 -3.84 7.43 9.52
N TYR A 527 -3.47 8.39 8.72
CA TYR A 527 -2.20 8.49 8.04
C TYR A 527 -1.62 9.90 8.11
N THR A 528 -0.32 10.01 7.84
CA THR A 528 0.36 11.29 7.61
C THR A 528 1.17 11.21 6.32
N GLY A 529 1.44 12.35 5.70
CA GLY A 529 2.48 12.42 4.66
C GLY A 529 3.83 12.06 5.27
N GLY A 530 4.48 11.02 4.73
CA GLY A 530 5.77 10.56 5.23
C GLY A 530 6.25 9.29 4.54
N PHE A 531 7.50 8.94 4.79
CA PHE A 531 8.18 7.80 4.21
C PHE A 531 8.65 6.83 5.29
N THR A 532 8.54 5.54 5.05
CA THR A 532 9.20 4.53 5.88
C THR A 532 10.73 4.67 5.77
N ASP A 533 11.46 4.03 6.69
CA ASP A 533 12.92 4.04 6.61
C ASP A 533 13.42 3.30 5.35
N ALA A 534 12.73 2.25 4.95
CA ALA A 534 13.04 1.52 3.72
C ALA A 534 12.88 2.40 2.47
N GLU A 535 11.75 3.11 2.35
CA GLU A 535 11.50 4.05 1.24
C GLU A 535 12.53 5.19 1.21
N TYR A 536 12.86 5.75 2.37
CA TYR A 536 13.90 6.77 2.46
C TYR A 536 15.29 6.23 2.08
N ASN A 537 15.66 5.04 2.56
CA ASN A 537 16.95 4.42 2.24
C ASN A 537 17.04 4.04 0.75
N TRP A 538 15.94 3.62 0.14
CA TRP A 538 15.87 3.42 -1.30
C TRP A 538 16.15 4.73 -2.06
N LEU A 539 15.48 5.82 -1.68
CA LEU A 539 15.68 7.14 -2.29
C LEU A 539 17.12 7.62 -2.15
N VAL A 540 17.75 7.38 -1.00
CA VAL A 540 19.17 7.72 -0.78
C VAL A 540 20.06 7.01 -1.80
N GLN A 541 19.88 5.68 -1.96
CA GLN A 541 20.66 4.88 -2.91
C GLN A 541 20.45 5.35 -4.35
N ASP A 542 19.20 5.59 -4.74
CA ASP A 542 18.86 6.06 -6.08
C ASP A 542 19.51 7.41 -6.39
N LEU A 543 19.39 8.37 -5.46
CA LEU A 543 19.94 9.71 -5.65
C LEU A 543 21.46 9.80 -5.46
N GLU A 544 22.09 8.86 -4.76
CA GLU A 544 23.56 8.77 -4.70
C GLU A 544 24.16 8.40 -6.05
N MET A 545 23.46 7.58 -6.83
CA MET A 545 23.83 7.17 -8.18
C MET A 545 23.38 8.17 -9.26
N THR A 546 22.63 9.21 -8.89
CA THR A 546 22.15 10.23 -9.83
C THR A 546 23.20 11.34 -9.99
N PRO A 547 23.59 11.71 -11.24
CA PRO A 547 24.48 12.83 -11.51
C PRO A 547 23.97 14.12 -10.90
N LYS A 548 24.85 14.91 -10.28
CA LYS A 548 24.46 16.12 -9.52
C LYS A 548 24.10 17.32 -10.41
N ASP A 549 24.38 17.24 -11.69
CA ASP A 549 23.98 18.22 -12.71
C ASP A 549 22.59 17.93 -13.31
N MET A 550 21.93 16.83 -12.91
CA MET A 550 20.53 16.58 -13.28
C MET A 550 19.57 17.33 -12.38
N LYS A 551 18.43 17.74 -12.93
CA LYS A 551 17.28 18.16 -12.15
C LYS A 551 16.62 16.93 -11.53
N VAL A 552 16.26 17.00 -10.25
CA VAL A 552 15.43 15.97 -9.60
C VAL A 552 14.00 16.45 -9.48
N VAL A 553 13.06 15.67 -10.00
CA VAL A 553 11.62 15.88 -9.84
C VAL A 553 11.07 14.74 -9.00
N LEU A 554 10.75 15.04 -7.74
CA LEU A 554 10.11 14.07 -6.83
C LEU A 554 8.59 14.13 -7.02
N CYS A 555 8.00 13.04 -7.50
CA CYS A 555 6.55 12.87 -7.69
C CYS A 555 5.98 12.07 -6.53
N VAL A 556 5.15 12.71 -5.71
CA VAL A 556 4.50 12.14 -4.54
C VAL A 556 3.03 12.52 -4.52
N HIS A 557 2.27 11.93 -3.62
CA HIS A 557 0.86 12.28 -3.50
C HIS A 557 0.63 13.43 -2.51
N ILE A 558 1.12 13.32 -1.28
CA ILE A 558 0.88 14.32 -0.23
C ILE A 558 1.95 15.42 -0.28
N PRO A 559 1.57 16.71 -0.26
CA PRO A 559 2.56 17.79 -0.32
C PRO A 559 3.57 17.73 0.82
N ILE A 560 4.86 17.63 0.47
CA ILE A 560 5.92 17.58 1.48
C ILE A 560 6.20 18.94 2.12
N SER A 561 5.87 20.05 1.46
CA SER A 561 6.04 21.40 2.02
C SER A 561 5.19 21.62 3.27
N THR A 562 4.02 21.02 3.34
CA THR A 562 3.06 21.15 4.45
C THR A 562 3.08 19.96 5.41
N SER A 563 3.81 18.88 5.07
CA SER A 563 3.90 17.67 5.88
C SER A 563 5.06 17.70 6.86
N SER A 564 4.88 17.04 8.01
CA SER A 564 5.89 16.89 9.06
C SER A 564 6.04 15.43 9.54
N GLY A 565 5.52 14.48 8.75
CA GLY A 565 5.57 13.05 9.09
C GLY A 565 6.95 12.43 8.99
N LYS A 566 7.01 11.12 9.13
CA LYS A 566 8.24 10.35 9.17
C LYS A 566 9.10 10.61 7.93
N ASN A 567 10.38 10.86 8.10
CA ASN A 567 11.41 11.12 7.09
C ASN A 567 11.19 12.33 6.16
N ILE A 568 10.14 13.13 6.31
CA ILE A 568 9.91 14.33 5.48
C ILE A 568 11.10 15.29 5.55
N ALA A 569 11.61 15.58 6.75
CA ALA A 569 12.77 16.47 6.93
C ALA A 569 14.03 15.90 6.27
N ASN A 570 14.22 14.58 6.34
CA ASN A 570 15.34 13.88 5.72
C ASN A 570 15.29 13.97 4.20
N VAL A 571 14.11 13.74 3.60
CA VAL A 571 13.89 13.87 2.15
C VAL A 571 14.12 15.31 1.69
N LYS A 572 13.58 16.30 2.40
CA LYS A 572 13.86 17.72 2.12
C LYS A 572 15.37 18.03 2.12
N SER A 573 16.09 17.47 3.11
CA SER A 573 17.55 17.66 3.22
C SER A 573 18.31 16.96 2.10
N LEU A 574 17.82 15.79 1.66
CA LEU A 574 18.43 15.03 0.56
C LEU A 574 18.25 15.77 -0.78
N LEU A 575 17.06 16.29 -1.07
CA LEU A 575 16.78 17.06 -2.28
C LEU A 575 17.64 18.34 -2.37
N LYS A 576 17.96 18.97 -1.24
CA LYS A 576 18.85 20.16 -1.21
C LYS A 576 20.29 19.89 -1.65
N LYS A 577 20.71 18.61 -1.74
CA LYS A 577 22.03 18.24 -2.27
C LYS A 577 22.12 18.39 -3.80
N PHE A 578 20.99 18.55 -4.47
CA PHE A 578 20.90 18.80 -5.90
C PHE A 578 20.74 20.30 -6.14
N THR A 579 21.38 20.79 -7.20
CA THR A 579 21.36 22.23 -7.54
C THR A 579 19.95 22.69 -7.89
N ASP A 580 19.16 21.81 -8.47
CA ASP A 580 17.83 22.13 -8.93
C ASP A 580 16.89 20.92 -8.75
N SER A 581 16.11 20.94 -7.69
CA SER A 581 15.10 19.94 -7.39
C SER A 581 13.72 20.58 -7.20
N ILE A 582 12.69 19.87 -7.61
CA ILE A 582 11.29 20.28 -7.45
C ILE A 582 10.45 19.07 -7.03
N VAL A 583 9.37 19.32 -6.32
CA VAL A 583 8.37 18.31 -5.94
C VAL A 583 7.07 18.56 -6.71
N PHE A 584 6.49 17.50 -7.26
CA PHE A 584 5.14 17.47 -7.80
C PHE A 584 4.26 16.66 -6.87
N SER A 585 3.14 17.24 -6.41
CA SER A 585 2.21 16.59 -5.49
C SER A 585 0.75 16.91 -5.83
N GLY A 586 -0.19 16.19 -5.23
CA GLY A 586 -1.63 16.31 -5.39
C GLY A 586 -2.36 16.43 -4.05
N HIS A 587 -3.31 15.51 -3.78
CA HIS A 587 -3.98 15.28 -2.49
C HIS A 587 -4.92 16.39 -2.01
N THR A 588 -4.55 17.64 -2.20
CA THR A 588 -5.25 18.76 -1.56
C THR A 588 -6.44 19.26 -2.35
N HIS A 589 -6.59 18.84 -3.61
CA HIS A 589 -7.62 19.31 -4.54
C HIS A 589 -7.64 20.84 -4.66
N TYR A 590 -6.47 21.46 -4.65
CA TYR A 590 -6.26 22.87 -5.00
C TYR A 590 -4.91 23.07 -5.66
N GLN A 591 -4.82 24.10 -6.46
CA GLN A 591 -3.59 24.50 -7.13
C GLN A 591 -2.74 25.39 -6.22
N ARG A 592 -1.45 25.06 -6.08
CA ARG A 592 -0.53 25.91 -5.32
C ARG A 592 0.90 25.75 -5.76
N THR A 593 1.58 26.87 -5.95
CA THR A 593 3.03 26.95 -6.13
C THR A 593 3.69 27.32 -4.80
N VAL A 594 4.73 26.60 -4.42
CA VAL A 594 5.51 26.84 -3.20
C VAL A 594 6.94 27.17 -3.57
N TYR A 595 7.44 28.30 -3.09
CA TYR A 595 8.84 28.72 -3.24
C TYR A 595 9.61 28.56 -1.93
N GLU A 596 10.89 28.16 -2.01
CA GLU A 596 11.83 28.15 -0.90
C GLU A 596 13.12 28.86 -1.34
N GLY A 597 13.49 29.94 -0.62
CA GLY A 597 14.65 30.75 -0.99
C GLY A 597 14.54 31.38 -2.38
N GLY A 598 13.30 31.71 -2.81
CA GLY A 598 13.02 32.32 -4.13
C GLY A 598 13.02 31.34 -5.30
N ARG A 599 13.27 30.04 -5.08
CA ARG A 599 13.24 28.98 -6.10
C ARG A 599 11.95 28.20 -5.98
N LEU A 600 11.45 27.72 -7.12
CA LEU A 600 10.32 26.79 -7.17
C LEU A 600 10.71 25.51 -6.42
N TYR A 601 9.97 25.21 -5.39
CA TYR A 601 10.23 24.08 -4.51
C TYR A 601 9.20 22.96 -4.69
N GLU A 602 7.91 23.31 -4.71
CA GLU A 602 6.84 22.34 -4.89
C GLU A 602 5.70 22.94 -5.70
N GLN A 603 5.21 22.16 -6.65
CA GLN A 603 3.96 22.41 -7.35
C GLN A 603 2.93 21.40 -6.85
N ILE A 604 1.90 21.90 -6.19
CA ILE A 604 0.73 21.12 -5.76
C ILE A 604 -0.32 21.24 -6.87
N HIS A 605 -0.74 20.10 -7.41
CA HIS A 605 -1.65 20.04 -8.53
C HIS A 605 -3.09 19.83 -8.06
N SER A 606 -4.03 20.51 -8.71
CA SER A 606 -5.45 20.32 -8.48
C SER A 606 -5.94 19.00 -9.06
N ALA A 607 -7.12 18.55 -8.64
CA ALA A 607 -7.67 17.27 -9.03
C ALA A 607 -8.24 17.27 -10.46
N VAL A 608 -7.88 16.24 -11.23
CA VAL A 608 -8.45 16.04 -12.58
C VAL A 608 -9.92 15.65 -12.56
N CYS A 609 -10.44 15.21 -11.42
CA CYS A 609 -11.84 14.88 -11.20
C CYS A 609 -12.71 16.08 -10.77
N GLY A 610 -12.12 17.25 -10.52
CA GLY A 610 -12.80 18.32 -9.79
C GLY A 610 -13.09 17.88 -8.35
N GLN A 611 -14.17 18.36 -7.77
CA GLN A 611 -14.53 18.01 -6.41
C GLN A 611 -15.17 16.60 -6.38
N TRP A 612 -14.36 15.56 -6.33
CA TRP A 612 -14.76 14.12 -6.30
C TRP A 612 -15.88 13.77 -7.29
N TRP A 613 -15.81 14.28 -8.50
CA TRP A 613 -16.83 14.12 -9.53
C TRP A 613 -18.21 14.75 -9.20
N TRP A 614 -18.32 15.51 -8.12
CA TRP A 614 -19.54 16.24 -7.79
C TRP A 614 -19.65 17.55 -8.55
N SER A 615 -18.56 18.13 -8.96
CA SER A 615 -18.49 19.33 -9.78
C SER A 615 -17.30 19.29 -10.72
N LYS A 616 -17.25 20.26 -11.62
CA LYS A 616 -16.13 20.48 -12.55
C LYS A 616 -15.24 21.65 -12.12
N ILE A 617 -15.33 22.03 -10.86
CA ILE A 617 -14.45 23.01 -10.23
C ILE A 617 -14.03 22.51 -8.86
N GLU A 618 -12.86 22.92 -8.42
CA GLU A 618 -12.30 22.66 -7.11
C GLU A 618 -12.80 23.66 -6.06
N GLY A 619 -12.43 23.43 -4.80
CA GLY A 619 -12.77 24.33 -3.70
C GLY A 619 -12.11 25.70 -3.79
N ASP A 620 -10.99 25.82 -4.44
CA ASP A 620 -10.26 27.05 -4.75
C ASP A 620 -10.77 27.77 -6.03
N GLY A 621 -11.74 27.17 -6.70
CA GLY A 621 -12.32 27.70 -7.93
C GLY A 621 -11.60 27.31 -9.21
N CYS A 622 -10.48 26.59 -9.16
CA CYS A 622 -9.88 26.02 -10.35
C CYS A 622 -10.85 25.09 -11.06
N PRO A 623 -10.87 25.01 -12.38
CA PRO A 623 -11.50 23.90 -13.08
C PRO A 623 -10.86 22.56 -12.68
N ASN A 624 -11.58 21.45 -12.85
CA ASN A 624 -10.91 20.16 -12.89
C ASN A 624 -9.92 20.13 -14.07
N GLY A 625 -8.68 19.75 -13.82
CA GLY A 625 -7.65 19.90 -14.84
C GLY A 625 -6.29 19.30 -14.41
N TYR A 626 -5.29 19.69 -15.14
CA TYR A 626 -3.91 19.26 -14.98
C TYR A 626 -2.95 20.35 -15.42
N THR A 627 -1.66 20.16 -15.11
CA THR A 627 -0.61 21.10 -15.50
C THR A 627 0.32 20.43 -16.51
N ILE A 628 0.76 21.18 -17.51
CA ILE A 628 1.80 20.76 -18.46
C ILE A 628 3.05 21.57 -18.19
N HIS A 629 4.17 20.89 -18.01
CA HIS A 629 5.48 21.47 -17.81
C HIS A 629 6.35 21.20 -19.03
N TYR A 630 6.95 22.21 -19.61
CA TYR A 630 7.87 22.09 -20.75
C TYR A 630 9.29 22.17 -20.25
N PHE A 631 9.99 21.06 -20.35
CA PHE A 631 11.39 20.95 -19.99
C PHE A 631 12.29 21.23 -21.18
N ASN A 632 13.43 21.90 -20.93
CA ASN A 632 14.57 21.99 -21.81
C ASN A 632 15.86 21.87 -20.98
N GLY A 633 16.54 20.74 -21.11
CA GLY A 633 17.62 20.36 -20.20
C GLY A 633 17.10 20.21 -18.79
N THR A 634 17.62 21.02 -17.86
CA THR A 634 17.17 21.06 -16.46
C THR A 634 16.09 22.11 -16.18
N ASP A 635 15.84 23.00 -17.13
CA ASP A 635 14.91 24.12 -16.91
C ASP A 635 13.49 23.77 -17.26
N ILE A 636 12.54 24.28 -16.51
CA ILE A 636 11.14 24.39 -16.91
C ILE A 636 11.00 25.72 -17.65
N LYS A 637 10.79 25.66 -18.96
CA LYS A 637 10.72 26.82 -19.85
C LYS A 637 9.32 27.38 -19.97
N ASP A 638 8.31 26.57 -19.67
CA ASP A 638 6.91 26.93 -19.72
C ASP A 638 6.11 26.00 -18.83
N SER A 639 5.04 26.53 -18.22
CA SER A 639 4.15 25.72 -17.42
C SER A 639 2.79 26.38 -17.35
N TYR A 640 1.75 25.67 -17.74
CA TYR A 640 0.39 26.18 -17.65
C TYR A 640 -0.61 25.11 -17.24
N PHE A 641 -1.64 25.57 -16.56
CA PHE A 641 -2.79 24.78 -16.20
C PHE A 641 -3.76 24.64 -17.38
N ILE A 642 -4.46 23.51 -17.49
CA ILE A 642 -5.48 23.31 -18.49
C ILE A 642 -6.66 22.50 -17.93
N GLY A 643 -7.86 22.96 -18.14
CA GLY A 643 -9.08 22.27 -17.72
C GLY A 643 -9.44 21.13 -18.66
N VAL A 644 -10.18 20.13 -18.18
CA VAL A 644 -10.62 18.96 -18.98
C VAL A 644 -12.01 19.14 -19.63
N ASN A 645 -12.65 20.27 -19.46
CA ASN A 645 -13.97 20.52 -20.04
C ASN A 645 -13.88 21.35 -21.33
N ASP A 646 -14.82 21.14 -22.26
CA ASP A 646 -14.81 21.71 -23.61
C ASP A 646 -14.41 23.19 -23.70
N LYS A 647 -15.00 24.05 -22.86
CA LYS A 647 -14.70 25.47 -22.83
C LYS A 647 -13.41 25.83 -22.07
N MET A 648 -12.95 24.92 -21.22
CA MET A 648 -11.79 25.12 -20.36
C MET A 648 -10.57 24.33 -20.85
N ASN A 649 -10.74 23.43 -21.82
CA ASN A 649 -9.67 22.68 -22.46
C ASN A 649 -8.94 23.56 -23.50
N THR A 650 -8.45 24.68 -23.03
CA THR A 650 -7.63 25.61 -23.81
C THR A 650 -6.64 26.31 -22.88
N ARG A 651 -5.45 26.55 -23.40
CA ARG A 651 -4.42 27.31 -22.70
C ARG A 651 -4.88 28.75 -22.35
N ASP A 652 -5.78 29.34 -23.13
CA ASP A 652 -6.22 30.73 -22.92
C ASP A 652 -7.13 30.90 -21.69
N TYR A 653 -7.72 29.82 -21.16
CA TYR A 653 -8.59 29.89 -20.01
C TYR A 653 -7.82 29.72 -18.69
N GLN A 654 -7.12 30.79 -18.26
CA GLN A 654 -6.26 30.76 -17.09
C GLN A 654 -6.85 31.50 -15.87
N MET A 655 -7.97 32.17 -16.01
CA MET A 655 -8.51 32.97 -14.90
C MET A 655 -10.02 33.17 -14.98
N ARG A 656 -10.58 33.60 -13.84
CA ARG A 656 -11.97 34.06 -13.69
C ARG A 656 -12.02 35.34 -12.88
N ILE A 657 -12.80 36.30 -13.32
CA ILE A 657 -12.99 37.59 -12.65
C ILE A 657 -14.37 37.62 -11.97
N TYR A 658 -14.42 38.03 -10.74
CA TYR A 658 -15.68 38.20 -9.97
C TYR A 658 -15.85 39.64 -9.50
N LYS A 659 -17.07 40.14 -9.60
CA LYS A 659 -17.44 41.40 -8.92
C LYS A 659 -17.54 41.15 -7.41
N GLY A 660 -16.92 41.98 -6.59
CA GLY A 660 -16.69 41.72 -5.17
C GLY A 660 -17.96 41.52 -4.33
N ASN A 661 -19.02 42.28 -4.63
CA ASN A 661 -20.25 42.24 -3.84
C ASN A 661 -21.30 41.22 -4.33
N LEU A 662 -20.95 40.32 -5.24
CA LEU A 662 -21.91 39.36 -5.76
C LEU A 662 -22.44 38.41 -4.68
N LEU A 663 -23.69 38.02 -4.83
CA LEU A 663 -24.31 36.96 -4.07
C LEU A 663 -24.16 35.66 -4.84
N SER A 664 -23.46 34.67 -4.27
CA SER A 664 -23.30 33.35 -4.85
C SER A 664 -24.20 32.32 -4.18
N GLY A 665 -24.29 31.12 -4.75
CA GLY A 665 -25.08 30.05 -4.18
C GLY A 665 -26.42 29.80 -4.89
N GLY A 666 -27.30 29.08 -4.24
CA GLY A 666 -28.54 28.63 -4.85
C GLY A 666 -29.63 28.27 -3.85
N LYS A 667 -30.33 27.17 -4.11
CA LYS A 667 -31.50 26.76 -3.33
C LYS A 667 -31.22 26.35 -1.89
N TYR A 668 -30.00 25.89 -1.58
CA TYR A 668 -29.64 25.39 -0.24
C TYR A 668 -29.05 26.48 0.65
N ALA A 669 -28.20 27.32 0.11
CA ALA A 669 -27.60 28.45 0.82
C ALA A 669 -27.11 29.51 -0.16
N LYS A 670 -26.95 30.73 0.30
CA LYS A 670 -26.38 31.85 -0.44
C LYS A 670 -25.21 32.42 0.34
N PHE A 671 -24.22 32.93 -0.37
CA PHE A 671 -22.99 33.44 0.22
C PHE A 671 -22.74 34.84 -0.31
N GLN A 672 -22.76 35.79 0.59
CA GLN A 672 -22.42 37.18 0.26
C GLN A 672 -20.93 37.41 0.45
N SER A 673 -20.27 37.81 -0.58
CA SER A 673 -18.88 38.25 -0.50
C SER A 673 -18.76 39.51 0.40
N PRO A 674 -17.67 39.59 1.18
CA PRO A 674 -17.43 40.73 2.07
C PRO A 674 -16.90 41.99 1.36
N TYR A 675 -16.64 41.89 0.06
CA TYR A 675 -16.03 42.95 -0.72
C TYR A 675 -17.08 43.93 -1.29
N SER A 676 -16.67 45.15 -1.54
CA SER A 676 -17.55 46.24 -2.05
C SER A 676 -17.83 46.04 -3.56
N ALA A 677 -18.81 46.79 -4.05
CA ALA A 677 -19.24 46.70 -5.46
C ALA A 677 -18.19 47.17 -6.47
N ASN A 678 -17.24 48.00 -6.04
CA ASN A 678 -16.10 48.43 -6.86
C ASN A 678 -14.84 47.60 -6.65
N GLU A 679 -14.88 46.58 -5.81
CA GLU A 679 -13.80 45.59 -5.69
C GLU A 679 -14.05 44.46 -6.64
N TYR A 680 -12.98 43.88 -7.17
CA TYR A 680 -12.99 42.69 -8.04
C TYR A 680 -12.02 41.68 -7.51
N LEU A 681 -12.41 40.39 -7.54
CA LEU A 681 -11.56 39.25 -7.26
C LEU A 681 -11.19 38.60 -8.58
N ILE A 682 -9.93 38.26 -8.71
CA ILE A 682 -9.36 37.67 -9.92
C ILE A 682 -8.70 36.36 -9.49
N ASN A 683 -9.29 35.26 -9.87
CA ASN A 683 -8.76 33.92 -9.61
C ASN A 683 -7.95 33.49 -10.82
N VAL A 684 -6.62 33.47 -10.69
CA VAL A 684 -5.68 33.02 -11.73
C VAL A 684 -5.25 31.60 -11.40
N PHE A 685 -5.74 30.59 -12.10
CA PHE A 685 -5.73 29.18 -11.67
C PHE A 685 -4.36 28.59 -11.37
N ASN A 686 -3.31 28.95 -12.11
CA ASN A 686 -1.93 28.54 -11.83
C ASN A 686 -1.07 29.68 -11.28
N GLY A 687 -1.73 30.73 -10.79
CA GLY A 687 -1.06 31.94 -10.37
C GLY A 687 -0.31 31.80 -9.05
N ASP A 688 0.70 32.62 -8.89
CA ASP A 688 1.52 32.68 -7.69
C ASP A 688 2.10 34.09 -7.51
N GLU A 689 2.91 34.32 -6.50
CA GLU A 689 3.51 35.61 -6.17
C GLU A 689 4.43 36.20 -7.26
N LYS A 690 4.82 35.41 -8.26
CA LYS A 690 5.67 35.86 -9.38
C LYS A 690 4.89 36.27 -10.63
N TRP A 691 3.58 36.06 -10.61
CA TRP A 691 2.73 36.53 -11.70
C TRP A 691 2.46 38.03 -11.63
N GLU A 692 2.41 38.68 -12.76
CA GLU A 692 2.00 40.06 -12.90
C GLU A 692 0.54 40.11 -13.38
N VAL A 693 -0.35 40.75 -12.58
CA VAL A 693 -1.78 40.83 -12.90
C VAL A 693 -2.18 42.27 -13.09
N LYS A 694 -2.26 42.70 -14.34
CA LYS A 694 -2.64 44.07 -14.75
C LYS A 694 -4.13 44.18 -14.97
N VAL A 695 -4.69 45.28 -14.54
CA VAL A 695 -6.10 45.60 -14.70
C VAL A 695 -6.30 46.83 -15.58
N TYR A 696 -7.29 46.73 -16.45
CA TYR A 696 -7.72 47.78 -17.34
C TYR A 696 -9.17 48.15 -17.00
N GLU A 697 -9.44 49.44 -16.89
CA GLU A 697 -10.78 50.02 -16.74
C GLU A 697 -11.19 50.67 -18.06
N ASN A 698 -12.27 50.20 -18.68
CA ASN A 698 -12.72 50.63 -20.02
C ASN A 698 -11.64 50.60 -21.11
N GLY A 699 -10.77 49.56 -21.05
CA GLY A 699 -9.67 49.40 -22.00
C GLY A 699 -8.43 50.25 -21.72
N VAL A 700 -8.42 51.04 -20.64
CA VAL A 700 -7.26 51.84 -20.23
C VAL A 700 -6.58 51.19 -19.04
N TYR A 701 -5.26 51.02 -19.10
CA TYR A 701 -4.48 50.51 -17.99
C TYR A 701 -4.71 51.29 -16.72
N ALA A 702 -5.15 50.62 -15.65
CA ALA A 702 -5.52 51.24 -14.39
C ALA A 702 -4.55 50.91 -13.25
N GLY A 703 -3.80 49.80 -13.35
CA GLY A 703 -2.82 49.42 -12.35
C GLY A 703 -2.66 47.90 -12.22
N GLN A 704 -1.91 47.45 -11.20
CA GLN A 704 -1.71 46.06 -10.88
C GLN A 704 -2.64 45.63 -9.74
N ALA A 705 -3.25 44.45 -9.86
CA ALA A 705 -4.01 43.81 -8.80
C ALA A 705 -3.06 43.30 -7.70
N SER A 706 -3.53 43.17 -6.48
CA SER A 706 -2.77 42.68 -5.35
C SER A 706 -3.15 41.24 -5.02
N LEU A 707 -2.15 40.35 -4.91
CA LEU A 707 -2.36 39.00 -4.44
C LEU A 707 -2.85 39.03 -2.99
N LEU A 708 -3.94 38.31 -2.71
CA LEU A 708 -4.47 38.21 -1.35
C LEU A 708 -3.67 37.14 -0.57
N PRO A 709 -3.39 37.40 0.71
CA PRO A 709 -2.85 36.34 1.59
C PRO A 709 -3.82 35.16 1.66
N ALA A 710 -3.29 33.96 1.57
CA ALA A 710 -4.09 32.76 1.67
C ALA A 710 -4.72 32.63 3.06
N ALA A 711 -6.03 32.82 3.13
CA ALA A 711 -6.79 32.75 4.36
C ALA A 711 -8.20 32.22 4.09
N LYS A 712 -8.73 31.45 5.05
CA LYS A 712 -10.11 30.96 5.00
C LYS A 712 -10.88 31.25 6.28
N SER A 713 -12.19 31.38 6.17
CA SER A 713 -13.12 31.32 7.29
C SER A 713 -13.96 30.07 7.18
N ASN A 714 -14.33 29.51 8.31
CA ASN A 714 -15.26 28.37 8.34
C ASN A 714 -16.67 28.91 8.15
N VAL A 715 -17.30 28.60 7.04
CA VAL A 715 -18.68 28.92 6.75
C VAL A 715 -19.49 27.64 6.74
N THR A 716 -20.48 27.55 7.62
CA THR A 716 -21.43 26.44 7.61
C THR A 716 -22.74 26.90 6.99
N ALA A 717 -23.29 26.08 6.09
CA ALA A 717 -24.62 26.36 5.56
C ALA A 717 -25.66 26.20 6.69
N GLY A 718 -26.40 27.27 6.96
CA GLY A 718 -27.55 27.22 7.86
C GLY A 718 -28.80 26.62 7.20
N SER A 719 -29.95 27.04 7.63
CA SER A 719 -31.24 26.63 7.04
C SER A 719 -31.35 27.04 5.56
N SER A 720 -32.11 26.27 4.79
CA SER A 720 -32.35 26.51 3.36
C SER A 720 -32.72 27.98 3.09
N GLY A 721 -32.07 28.62 2.13
CA GLY A 721 -32.30 29.97 1.70
C GLY A 721 -31.64 31.08 2.55
N ALA A 722 -30.96 30.73 3.65
CA ALA A 722 -30.22 31.71 4.45
C ALA A 722 -29.04 32.30 3.65
N VAL A 723 -28.75 33.56 3.91
CA VAL A 723 -27.58 34.26 3.38
C VAL A 723 -26.46 34.22 4.43
N HIS A 724 -25.32 33.74 4.05
CA HIS A 724 -24.10 33.68 4.87
C HIS A 724 -23.11 34.74 4.40
N ASN A 725 -22.57 35.50 5.32
CA ASN A 725 -21.54 36.48 5.01
C ASN A 725 -20.17 35.86 5.17
N LEU A 726 -19.34 36.01 4.16
CA LEU A 726 -17.92 35.63 4.26
C LEU A 726 -17.17 36.68 5.09
N ALA A 727 -16.09 36.26 5.74
CA ALA A 727 -15.27 37.19 6.49
C ALA A 727 -14.36 38.00 5.57
N ALA A 728 -14.19 39.28 5.87
CA ALA A 728 -13.23 40.12 5.16
C ALA A 728 -11.79 39.59 5.35
N GLY A 729 -10.95 39.72 4.34
CA GLY A 729 -9.57 39.25 4.35
C GLY A 729 -9.37 37.78 4.04
N THR A 730 -10.42 37.02 3.69
CA THR A 730 -10.28 35.65 3.17
C THR A 730 -9.97 35.69 1.68
N SER A 731 -9.16 34.69 1.25
CA SER A 731 -8.85 34.49 -0.18
C SER A 731 -9.68 33.37 -0.81
N GLN A 732 -10.70 32.88 -0.10
CA GLN A 732 -11.59 31.82 -0.59
C GLN A 732 -12.29 32.21 -1.88
N ASP A 733 -12.47 31.28 -2.77
CA ASP A 733 -13.35 31.45 -3.93
C ASP A 733 -14.81 31.26 -3.50
N TRP A 734 -15.45 32.36 -3.16
CA TRP A 734 -16.83 32.36 -2.69
C TRP A 734 -17.84 31.92 -3.77
N TRP A 735 -17.51 32.04 -5.04
CA TRP A 735 -18.33 31.53 -6.13
C TRP A 735 -18.32 30.01 -6.15
N ALA A 736 -17.14 29.37 -5.99
CA ALA A 736 -17.00 27.92 -5.84
C ALA A 736 -17.71 27.41 -4.57
N ILE A 737 -17.58 28.12 -3.44
CA ILE A 737 -18.33 27.82 -2.19
C ILE A 737 -19.84 27.85 -2.46
N GLY A 738 -20.32 28.90 -3.13
CA GLY A 738 -21.71 29.04 -3.49
C GLY A 738 -22.23 27.92 -4.37
N TYR A 739 -21.38 27.46 -5.28
CA TYR A 739 -21.69 26.30 -6.12
C TYR A 739 -21.76 25.00 -5.30
N HIS A 740 -20.73 24.67 -4.54
CA HIS A 740 -20.66 23.38 -3.82
C HIS A 740 -21.68 23.29 -2.68
N ILE A 741 -21.77 24.28 -1.82
CA ILE A 741 -22.65 24.27 -0.65
C ILE A 741 -24.04 24.74 -1.02
N GLY A 742 -24.14 25.89 -1.71
CA GLY A 742 -25.39 26.55 -1.98
C GLY A 742 -26.21 25.93 -3.09
N TYR A 743 -25.60 25.31 -4.06
CA TYR A 743 -26.25 24.72 -5.22
C TYR A 743 -26.24 23.20 -5.18
N CYS A 744 -25.10 22.54 -4.90
CA CYS A 744 -24.99 21.10 -4.86
C CYS A 744 -25.34 20.47 -3.51
N LYS A 745 -25.56 21.25 -2.46
CA LYS A 745 -25.75 20.78 -1.06
C LYS A 745 -24.64 19.87 -0.57
N ARG A 746 -23.40 20.24 -0.84
CA ARG A 746 -22.22 19.48 -0.41
C ARG A 746 -21.50 20.21 0.70
N GLY A 747 -21.01 19.48 1.70
CA GLY A 747 -20.19 20.05 2.76
C GLY A 747 -20.91 20.95 3.76
N THR A 748 -22.19 20.70 4.06
CA THR A 748 -22.97 21.53 5.00
C THR A 748 -22.41 21.58 6.42
N SER A 749 -21.54 20.65 6.78
CA SER A 749 -20.90 20.57 8.10
C SER A 749 -19.38 20.46 8.05
N GLY A 750 -18.77 20.48 6.88
CA GLY A 750 -17.37 20.12 6.71
C GLY A 750 -16.55 21.18 5.96
N THR A 751 -15.29 21.11 6.17
CA THR A 751 -14.27 22.04 5.67
C THR A 751 -13.83 21.77 4.23
N SER A 752 -14.27 20.67 3.61
CA SER A 752 -13.73 20.13 2.34
C SER A 752 -13.95 21.02 1.11
N TYR A 753 -14.88 21.96 1.16
CA TYR A 753 -15.19 22.86 0.05
C TYR A 753 -14.85 24.32 0.32
N GLN A 754 -14.19 24.56 1.44
CA GLN A 754 -13.86 25.91 1.93
C GLN A 754 -12.35 26.04 2.03
N THR A 755 -11.69 25.92 0.90
CA THR A 755 -10.23 25.95 0.82
C THR A 755 -9.73 27.39 0.75
N ALA A 756 -8.60 27.68 1.39
CA ALA A 756 -7.88 28.91 1.14
C ALA A 756 -7.35 28.88 -0.29
N ASN A 757 -7.59 29.96 -1.03
CA ASN A 757 -7.07 30.10 -2.38
C ASN A 757 -5.70 30.78 -2.33
N TYR A 758 -4.70 30.20 -2.99
CA TYR A 758 -3.32 30.72 -3.01
C TYR A 758 -3.01 31.57 -4.24
N HIS A 759 -4.01 31.75 -5.11
CA HIS A 759 -3.90 32.41 -6.41
C HIS A 759 -5.09 33.33 -6.67
N MET A 760 -5.54 34.05 -5.63
CA MET A 760 -6.60 35.04 -5.69
C MET A 760 -6.04 36.44 -5.58
N TRP A 761 -6.27 37.28 -6.59
CA TRP A 761 -5.94 38.73 -6.58
C TRP A 761 -7.16 39.58 -6.32
N LYS A 762 -6.90 40.80 -5.85
CA LYS A 762 -7.92 41.81 -5.63
C LYS A 762 -7.56 43.08 -6.37
N TRP A 763 -8.57 43.71 -6.99
CA TRP A 763 -8.53 45.03 -7.59
C TRP A 763 -9.61 45.91 -7.02
N ILE A 764 -9.34 47.21 -6.85
CA ILE A 764 -10.33 48.22 -6.46
C ILE A 764 -10.49 49.18 -7.62
N ALA A 765 -11.62 49.09 -8.30
CA ALA A 765 -11.90 49.97 -9.44
C ALA A 765 -12.14 51.40 -9.00
N LYS A 766 -11.58 52.36 -9.75
CA LYS A 766 -11.79 53.77 -9.54
C LYS A 766 -13.19 54.17 -9.94
N ASP A 767 -13.71 53.60 -11.01
CA ASP A 767 -15.08 53.73 -11.48
C ASP A 767 -15.81 52.39 -11.26
N PRO A 768 -16.81 52.32 -10.36
CA PRO A 768 -17.60 51.13 -10.14
C PRO A 768 -18.39 50.63 -11.35
N SER A 769 -18.57 51.48 -12.35
CA SER A 769 -19.25 51.14 -13.61
C SER A 769 -18.32 50.74 -14.74
N ALA A 770 -16.99 50.79 -14.55
CA ALA A 770 -16.03 50.49 -15.56
C ALA A 770 -16.12 48.99 -15.97
N LYS A 771 -16.02 48.73 -17.25
CA LYS A 771 -15.75 47.38 -17.76
C LYS A 771 -14.31 47.00 -17.37
N ILE A 772 -14.20 45.97 -16.56
CA ILE A 772 -12.90 45.46 -16.13
C ILE A 772 -12.43 44.39 -17.10
N SER A 773 -11.19 44.53 -17.54
CA SER A 773 -10.43 43.45 -18.17
C SER A 773 -9.07 43.24 -17.48
N VAL A 774 -8.58 42.04 -17.53
CA VAL A 774 -7.36 41.62 -16.83
C VAL A 774 -6.39 40.99 -17.82
N GLU A 775 -5.13 41.34 -17.67
CA GLU A 775 -3.99 40.73 -18.33
C GLU A 775 -3.10 40.14 -17.25
N ALA A 776 -2.95 38.81 -17.24
CA ALA A 776 -2.07 38.10 -16.32
C ALA A 776 -0.88 37.54 -17.07
N THR A 777 0.33 37.89 -16.62
CA THR A 777 1.58 37.41 -17.20
C THR A 777 2.25 36.46 -16.23
N ASP A 778 2.57 35.25 -16.69
CA ASP A 778 3.22 34.20 -15.91
C ASP A 778 4.74 34.44 -15.79
N PRO A 779 5.45 33.69 -14.93
CA PRO A 779 6.91 33.80 -14.80
C PRO A 779 7.71 33.43 -16.05
N TYR A 780 7.07 32.83 -17.04
CA TYR A 780 7.67 32.43 -18.31
C TYR A 780 7.47 33.48 -19.42
N GLY A 781 6.71 34.54 -19.13
CA GLY A 781 6.44 35.64 -20.06
C GLY A 781 5.19 35.45 -20.93
N ASN A 782 4.41 34.40 -20.69
CA ASN A 782 3.13 34.23 -21.39
C ASN A 782 2.06 35.13 -20.76
N THR A 783 1.26 35.74 -21.62
CA THR A 783 0.20 36.67 -21.20
C THR A 783 -1.16 36.11 -21.57
N TYR A 784 -2.05 36.10 -20.59
CA TYR A 784 -3.43 35.65 -20.70
C TYR A 784 -4.38 36.81 -20.42
N THR A 785 -5.48 36.88 -21.12
CA THR A 785 -6.45 37.99 -20.99
C THR A 785 -7.83 37.45 -20.64
N CYS A 786 -8.54 38.20 -19.80
CA CYS A 786 -9.95 37.98 -19.51
C CYS A 786 -10.68 39.33 -19.48
N ASP A 787 -11.77 39.45 -20.21
CA ASP A 787 -12.60 40.66 -20.28
C ASP A 787 -14.06 40.43 -19.87
N GLU A 788 -14.34 39.23 -19.33
CA GLU A 788 -15.65 38.82 -18.84
C GLU A 788 -15.62 38.66 -17.31
N ALA A 789 -16.20 39.60 -16.61
CA ALA A 789 -16.43 39.44 -15.18
C ALA A 789 -17.75 38.70 -14.93
N VAL A 790 -17.71 37.74 -13.98
CA VAL A 790 -18.94 37.13 -13.48
C VAL A 790 -19.78 38.21 -12.78
N THR A 791 -20.94 38.53 -13.35
CA THR A 791 -21.86 39.51 -12.85
C THR A 791 -23.06 38.92 -12.12
N ASP A 792 -23.30 37.66 -12.28
CA ASP A 792 -24.32 36.89 -11.56
C ASP A 792 -23.66 35.71 -10.83
N GLY A 793 -23.50 35.83 -9.53
CA GLY A 793 -22.87 34.82 -8.68
C GLY A 793 -23.75 33.58 -8.44
N GLN A 794 -25.00 33.57 -8.91
CA GLN A 794 -25.92 32.43 -8.80
C GLN A 794 -26.10 31.68 -10.13
N ASN A 795 -25.58 32.25 -11.23
CA ASN A 795 -25.62 31.62 -12.54
C ASN A 795 -24.33 30.82 -12.79
N TYR A 796 -24.46 29.54 -12.83
CA TYR A 796 -23.33 28.62 -13.08
C TYR A 796 -23.38 28.12 -14.53
N PRO A 797 -22.24 28.06 -15.24
CA PRO A 797 -22.18 27.56 -16.61
C PRO A 797 -22.80 26.16 -16.75
N GLU A 798 -23.37 25.86 -17.93
CA GLU A 798 -24.10 24.59 -18.16
C GLU A 798 -23.25 23.34 -17.97
N TYR A 799 -21.96 23.40 -18.30
CA TYR A 799 -21.04 22.29 -18.09
C TYR A 799 -20.81 21.96 -16.60
N ILE A 800 -21.13 22.89 -15.69
CA ILE A 800 -21.16 22.66 -14.25
C ILE A 800 -22.49 22.02 -13.80
N LYS A 801 -23.55 22.16 -14.59
CA LYS A 801 -24.90 21.70 -14.29
C LYS A 801 -25.14 20.20 -14.50
N ILE A 802 -24.17 19.41 -14.96
CA ILE A 802 -24.36 18.01 -15.35
C ILE A 802 -24.98 17.11 -14.26
N ARG A 803 -24.91 17.51 -12.99
CA ARG A 803 -25.54 16.81 -11.87
C ARG A 803 -26.86 17.42 -11.38
N LEU A 804 -27.26 18.55 -11.90
CA LEU A 804 -28.38 19.29 -11.36
C LEU A 804 -29.73 18.90 -11.95
N SER A 805 -29.74 18.21 -13.08
CA SER A 805 -30.96 17.61 -13.65
C SER A 805 -31.44 16.39 -12.87
N ILE A 806 -30.76 16.00 -11.78
CA ILE A 806 -31.02 14.79 -11.00
C ILE A 806 -31.63 15.10 -9.61
N PHE A 807 -31.76 16.39 -9.25
CA PHE A 807 -32.37 16.79 -7.98
C PHE A 807 -33.81 17.30 -8.15
#